data_cdf89fae7adb7cb3b1b340c9d7397feb
#
_entry.id   cdf89fae7adb7cb3b1b340c9d7397feb
#
_cell.length_a   1.000
_cell.length_b   1.000
_cell.length_c   1.000
_cell.angle_alpha   90.00
_cell.angle_beta   90.00
_cell.angle_gamma   90.00
#
_symmetry.space_group_name_H-M   'P 1'
#
loop_
_entity.id
_entity.type
_entity.pdbx_description
1 polymer ?
#
loop_
_entity_poly.entity_id
_entity_poly.type
_entity_poly.pdbx_seq_one_letter_code
_entity_poly.pdbx_strand_id
1 'polypeptide(L)'
;MQGLTAPAAASPATALLRRRTAGTQQVQHALPGRALRWRRERSHHGFIVEALQSEAPEAVAHKPAVGKTQHKGEPTRHIDEMIGTVRASLREMGGGDINFSPYDTAWVALVKKLDGGEGPQFPSCIDWIANNQLPDGSWGDDAFFLVQDRLINTLACVIALKTWNVHSDRCNKGLSFVHENIKRLPEDDENWMLAGFETIFPTLLEMAKDVGLDMPCDDPALQDIYAKRDLKLAKIPKDVLHSVPTALLLSLEGMPGLDWDRLFKLQSPDGSFLSSAAPTAYALMQTGNKKCLEYLTDIIHKFNGGAPFVYPVELYERIWVVDRLERLGLASYFRAEIDSNLAYAYRHWSDEGIGFTCDCMVRDIDDTVMGFRLLRQHGYHVSTEALKHFETKDGEFVVYPGQTNQSVSAMYNLYRAADQAAFPGDDGVVRRAKAYSYAFLQERRASGDLNDKWIISSGLPSEVTYGLDFPWKANLPRVETRMYLEQYGGSDNVWIGKVLHRMHLFNNELFLKLAKADFSNFQRQCRLEWQGLKRWCEKNNLEMYGVTPQSAMRAYFLAAANIFEQDRAAERLGWARTAVIAQAISSCFLSSNAYATDSMLEGLIGELTSDGHNLARRGGKYSTTENGLLNALHELIDLSAPGKDASDNLREAWKTWLMELTTNGGHESCGGNTALLLVRTVEICSGRHSSANQNLKPAEYSQLEKLTSSICSKLGSRSLSQVNQNGTTMENTENLEQQVDQEMQELAQCVFKSRDAISRVTKQTFLHVTRSYCYVAHSSPETIDSHISKVIFEDVV
;
A
#
# COMPACT_ATOMS: atom_id res chain seq x y z
N MET A 1 51.76 36.14 5.35
CA MET A 1 51.83 37.08 6.48
C MET A 1 50.42 37.39 6.91
N GLN A 2 50.12 36.96 8.12
CA GLN A 2 49.13 37.45 9.09
C GLN A 2 47.71 37.72 8.54
N GLY A 3 46.67 37.00 8.85
CA GLY A 3 46.26 36.53 10.19
C GLY A 3 45.30 37.50 10.81
N LEU A 4 43.99 37.31 10.71
CA LEU A 4 43.02 37.84 11.67
C LEU A 4 41.77 36.97 11.64
N THR A 5 41.66 36.14 12.65
CA THR A 5 40.45 35.39 13.09
C THR A 5 39.48 36.34 13.76
N ALA A 6 38.23 36.30 13.44
CA ALA A 6 37.12 36.85 14.22
C ALA A 6 36.13 35.76 14.63
N PRO A 7 35.55 35.80 15.84
CA PRO A 7 34.91 34.67 16.47
C PRO A 7 33.46 34.48 16.04
N ALA A 8 33.03 33.22 16.04
CA ALA A 8 31.66 32.79 15.84
C ALA A 8 30.74 33.34 16.94
N ALA A 9 29.71 34.04 16.56
CA ALA A 9 28.56 34.36 17.42
C ALA A 9 27.59 33.19 17.48
N ALA A 10 27.48 32.58 18.68
CA ALA A 10 26.47 31.59 18.99
C ALA A 10 25.07 32.21 18.97
N SER A 11 24.17 31.56 18.27
CA SER A 11 22.74 31.87 18.25
C SER A 11 22.07 31.28 19.49
N PRO A 12 21.20 32.00 20.22
CA PRO A 12 20.50 31.50 21.38
C PRO A 12 19.13 30.92 21.00
N ALA A 13 19.07 29.63 20.79
CA ALA A 13 17.81 28.91 20.63
C ALA A 13 17.74 27.64 21.46
N THR A 14 18.13 27.72 22.73
CA THR A 14 18.03 26.59 23.65
C THR A 14 17.67 27.07 25.08
N ALA A 15 16.58 27.79 25.22
CA ALA A 15 16.07 28.16 26.56
C ALA A 15 14.59 28.57 26.53
N LEU A 16 13.68 27.66 26.17
CA LEU A 16 12.22 27.85 26.43
C LEU A 16 11.47 26.51 26.47
N LEU A 17 12.02 25.53 27.17
CA LEU A 17 11.28 24.28 27.45
C LEU A 17 11.54 23.86 28.91
N ARG A 18 11.18 24.74 29.89
CA ARG A 18 10.90 24.37 31.25
C ARG A 18 10.18 25.53 31.97
N ARG A 19 8.85 25.42 32.00
CA ARG A 19 7.92 25.88 33.07
C ARG A 19 6.54 26.14 32.47
N ARG A 20 5.65 25.16 32.67
CA ARG A 20 4.25 25.41 33.04
C ARG A 20 3.60 24.04 33.36
N THR A 21 3.86 23.60 34.57
CA THR A 21 2.91 22.80 35.31
C THR A 21 2.22 23.80 36.26
N ALA A 22 0.96 23.98 36.12
CA ALA A 22 -0.02 24.14 37.18
C ALA A 22 -1.31 24.77 36.65
N GLY A 23 -2.36 24.05 36.77
CA GLY A 23 -3.66 24.56 37.24
C GLY A 23 -4.64 24.98 36.12
N THR A 24 -5.60 24.16 35.83
CA THR A 24 -6.96 24.37 36.31
C THR A 24 -8.08 24.42 35.28
N GLN A 25 -9.06 23.71 35.66
CA GLN A 25 -10.51 23.86 35.42
C GLN A 25 -11.08 23.53 34.06
N GLN A 26 -11.78 22.39 34.14
CA GLN A 26 -12.85 21.95 33.24
C GLN A 26 -13.87 23.07 33.00
N VAL A 27 -14.14 23.35 31.73
CA VAL A 27 -15.46 23.78 31.29
C VAL A 27 -15.90 22.80 30.22
N GLN A 28 -16.85 21.95 30.58
CA GLN A 28 -17.58 21.07 29.66
C GLN A 28 -18.53 21.94 28.82
N HIS A 29 -18.32 21.91 27.49
CA HIS A 29 -19.40 22.16 26.55
C HIS A 29 -19.54 20.94 25.65
N ALA A 30 -20.66 20.24 25.85
CA ALA A 30 -21.09 19.09 25.09
C ALA A 30 -21.58 19.50 23.71
N LEU A 31 -21.05 18.89 22.67
CA LEU A 31 -21.70 18.78 21.36
C LEU A 31 -21.99 17.29 21.09
N PRO A 32 -23.14 16.95 20.47
CA PRO A 32 -23.59 15.57 20.34
C PRO A 32 -22.93 14.86 19.15
N GLY A 33 -21.75 14.32 19.39
CA GLY A 33 -21.14 13.36 18.49
C GLY A 33 -21.58 11.94 18.88
N ARG A 34 -22.11 11.17 17.94
CA ARG A 34 -22.37 9.75 18.12
C ARG A 34 -21.05 9.03 18.45
N ALA A 35 -20.81 8.85 19.73
CA ALA A 35 -19.74 8.01 20.23
C ALA A 35 -20.06 6.55 19.90
N LEU A 36 -19.36 5.97 18.96
CA LEU A 36 -19.24 4.52 18.80
C LEU A 36 -18.55 4.00 20.07
N ARG A 37 -19.34 3.47 20.99
CA ARG A 37 -18.85 2.74 22.16
C ARG A 37 -18.13 1.48 21.69
N TRP A 38 -16.82 1.47 21.79
CA TRP A 38 -16.06 0.23 21.82
C TRP A 38 -16.46 -0.58 23.05
N ARG A 39 -17.29 -1.59 22.85
CA ARG A 39 -17.49 -2.66 23.82
C ARG A 39 -16.19 -3.45 23.89
N ARG A 40 -15.62 -3.53 25.05
CA ARG A 40 -14.55 -4.47 25.40
C ARG A 40 -15.08 -5.87 25.16
N GLU A 41 -14.74 -6.47 24.04
CA GLU A 41 -15.13 -7.84 23.70
C GLU A 41 -14.33 -8.85 24.53
N ARG A 42 -15.06 -9.81 25.01
CA ARG A 42 -14.56 -10.97 25.75
C ARG A 42 -13.75 -11.85 24.79
N SER A 43 -12.78 -12.53 25.33
CA SER A 43 -11.82 -13.42 24.70
C SER A 43 -12.37 -14.19 23.50
N HIS A 44 -11.80 -13.99 22.31
CA HIS A 44 -12.09 -14.70 21.06
C HIS A 44 -11.72 -16.19 21.08
N HIS A 45 -11.23 -16.75 22.19
CA HIS A 45 -10.88 -18.17 22.28
C HIS A 45 -12.07 -19.10 22.02
N GLY A 46 -13.30 -18.67 22.38
CA GLY A 46 -14.52 -19.47 22.15
C GLY A 46 -14.89 -19.62 20.67
N PHE A 47 -14.64 -18.61 19.85
CA PHE A 47 -15.13 -18.56 18.47
C PHE A 47 -14.36 -19.50 17.54
N ILE A 48 -13.04 -19.63 17.72
CA ILE A 48 -12.22 -20.54 16.92
C ILE A 48 -12.53 -21.99 17.27
N VAL A 49 -12.76 -22.28 18.55
CA VAL A 49 -13.14 -23.62 19.00
C VAL A 49 -14.52 -24.00 18.44
N GLU A 50 -15.48 -23.06 18.42
CA GLU A 50 -16.82 -23.28 17.87
C GLU A 50 -16.80 -23.47 16.34
N ALA A 51 -16.00 -22.65 15.61
CA ALA A 51 -15.81 -22.80 14.18
C ALA A 51 -15.10 -24.12 13.79
N LEU A 52 -14.22 -24.61 14.65
CA LEU A 52 -13.56 -25.92 14.47
C LEU A 52 -14.48 -27.10 14.73
N GLN A 53 -15.57 -26.91 15.49
CA GLN A 53 -16.53 -27.96 15.89
C GLN A 53 -17.83 -27.94 15.08
N SER A 54 -18.09 -26.92 14.22
CA SER A 54 -19.32 -26.83 13.44
C SER A 54 -19.44 -27.97 12.42
N GLU A 55 -20.46 -28.79 12.55
CA GLU A 55 -20.83 -29.84 11.59
C GLU A 55 -21.49 -29.18 10.36
N ALA A 56 -21.01 -29.51 9.17
CA ALA A 56 -21.64 -29.09 7.91
C ALA A 56 -22.76 -30.04 7.54
N PRO A 57 -23.85 -29.61 6.89
CA PRO A 57 -24.87 -30.50 6.37
C PRO A 57 -24.29 -31.48 5.35
N GLU A 58 -24.72 -32.74 5.39
CA GLU A 58 -24.27 -33.82 4.52
C GLU A 58 -24.44 -33.47 3.03
N ALA A 59 -23.34 -33.39 2.31
CA ALA A 59 -23.33 -33.27 0.86
C ALA A 59 -23.27 -34.65 0.22
N VAL A 60 -24.31 -34.99 -0.50
CA VAL A 60 -24.45 -36.23 -1.29
C VAL A 60 -23.31 -36.33 -2.30
N ALA A 61 -22.56 -37.44 -2.24
CA ALA A 61 -21.43 -37.71 -3.12
C ALA A 61 -21.91 -37.98 -4.56
N HIS A 62 -21.62 -37.07 -5.48
CA HIS A 62 -21.71 -37.31 -6.93
C HIS A 62 -20.35 -37.69 -7.49
N LYS A 63 -20.29 -38.84 -8.19
CA LYS A 63 -19.14 -39.28 -8.99
C LYS A 63 -18.83 -38.29 -10.14
N PRO A 64 -17.57 -38.06 -10.49
CA PRO A 64 -17.24 -37.16 -11.60
C PRO A 64 -17.54 -37.82 -12.94
N ALA A 65 -18.44 -37.21 -13.70
CA ALA A 65 -18.66 -37.51 -15.12
C ALA A 65 -17.74 -36.61 -15.97
N VAL A 66 -17.00 -37.23 -16.86
CA VAL A 66 -16.13 -36.57 -17.85
C VAL A 66 -17.00 -35.81 -18.88
N GLY A 67 -16.69 -34.53 -19.07
CA GLY A 67 -16.99 -33.76 -20.28
C GLY A 67 -18.39 -33.16 -20.37
N LYS A 68 -18.47 -31.87 -20.01
CA LYS A 68 -19.36 -30.88 -20.65
C LYS A 68 -18.96 -29.48 -20.21
N THR A 69 -18.93 -28.53 -21.12
CA THR A 69 -18.79 -27.10 -20.93
C THR A 69 -19.54 -26.63 -19.67
N GLN A 70 -18.82 -26.30 -18.60
CA GLN A 70 -19.42 -25.76 -17.39
C GLN A 70 -19.99 -24.36 -17.73
N HIS A 71 -21.30 -24.19 -17.60
CA HIS A 71 -21.90 -22.88 -17.42
C HIS A 71 -21.30 -22.26 -16.15
N LYS A 72 -20.54 -21.19 -16.30
CA LYS A 72 -20.06 -20.37 -15.16
C LYS A 72 -21.29 -19.95 -14.35
N GLY A 73 -21.28 -20.21 -13.03
CA GLY A 73 -22.38 -19.78 -12.15
C GLY A 73 -22.51 -18.24 -12.09
N GLU A 74 -23.68 -17.73 -11.73
CA GLU A 74 -23.94 -16.28 -11.65
C GLU A 74 -22.87 -15.46 -10.89
N PRO A 75 -22.35 -15.89 -9.73
CA PRO A 75 -21.30 -15.13 -9.01
C PRO A 75 -19.99 -15.00 -9.80
N THR A 76 -19.60 -16.04 -10.53
CA THR A 76 -18.37 -16.02 -11.34
C THR A 76 -18.50 -15.09 -12.55
N ARG A 77 -19.69 -15.04 -13.16
CA ARG A 77 -19.99 -14.15 -14.27
C ARG A 77 -19.90 -12.67 -13.85
N HIS A 78 -20.41 -12.35 -12.68
CA HIS A 78 -20.36 -10.97 -12.16
C HIS A 78 -18.92 -10.50 -11.88
N ILE A 79 -18.04 -11.36 -11.35
CA ILE A 79 -16.62 -11.06 -11.18
C ILE A 79 -15.94 -10.84 -12.53
N ASP A 80 -16.19 -11.69 -13.53
CA ASP A 80 -15.61 -11.53 -14.87
C ASP A 80 -16.05 -10.20 -15.54
N GLU A 81 -17.28 -9.76 -15.32
CA GLU A 81 -17.81 -8.47 -15.80
C GLU A 81 -17.10 -7.28 -15.13
N MET A 82 -16.92 -7.33 -13.80
CA MET A 82 -16.17 -6.30 -13.07
C MET A 82 -14.71 -6.24 -13.51
N ILE A 83 -14.04 -7.39 -13.69
CA ILE A 83 -12.68 -7.46 -14.21
C ILE A 83 -12.61 -6.83 -15.62
N GLY A 84 -13.59 -7.11 -16.48
CA GLY A 84 -13.68 -6.51 -17.82
C GLY A 84 -13.77 -4.98 -17.76
N THR A 85 -14.60 -4.45 -16.88
CA THR A 85 -14.78 -3.00 -16.70
C THR A 85 -13.52 -2.33 -16.16
N VAL A 86 -12.91 -2.88 -15.11
CA VAL A 86 -11.64 -2.37 -14.55
C VAL A 86 -10.55 -2.39 -15.62
N ARG A 87 -10.43 -3.47 -16.37
CA ARG A 87 -9.43 -3.59 -17.44
C ARG A 87 -9.61 -2.55 -18.54
N ALA A 88 -10.85 -2.26 -18.96
CA ALA A 88 -11.15 -1.21 -19.92
C ALA A 88 -10.72 0.15 -19.38
N SER A 89 -11.10 0.50 -18.16
CA SER A 89 -10.69 1.75 -17.50
C SER A 89 -9.17 1.91 -17.42
N LEU A 90 -8.41 0.85 -17.08
CA LEU A 90 -6.95 0.89 -17.03
C LEU A 90 -6.30 1.10 -18.40
N ARG A 91 -6.91 0.62 -19.49
CA ARG A 91 -6.41 0.80 -20.86
C ARG A 91 -6.73 2.17 -21.44
N GLU A 92 -7.81 2.78 -20.98
CA GLU A 92 -8.30 4.09 -21.42
C GLU A 92 -7.80 5.25 -20.54
N MET A 93 -6.90 5.00 -19.61
CA MET A 93 -6.42 5.96 -18.58
C MET A 93 -6.01 7.33 -19.17
N GLY A 94 -5.34 7.36 -20.32
CA GLY A 94 -4.94 8.61 -20.96
C GLY A 94 -4.08 9.50 -20.07
N GLY A 95 -4.51 10.75 -19.88
CA GLY A 95 -3.87 11.74 -18.99
C GLY A 95 -4.35 11.72 -17.54
N GLY A 96 -5.19 10.76 -17.17
CA GLY A 96 -5.74 10.61 -15.83
C GLY A 96 -7.23 11.02 -15.72
N ASP A 97 -7.83 10.71 -14.56
CA ASP A 97 -9.24 10.97 -14.25
C ASP A 97 -9.39 11.68 -12.90
N ILE A 98 -9.45 12.98 -12.94
CA ILE A 98 -9.59 13.89 -11.81
C ILE A 98 -10.82 14.78 -12.00
N ASN A 99 -11.55 15.08 -10.92
CA ASN A 99 -12.75 15.92 -10.99
C ASN A 99 -12.43 17.38 -11.33
N PHE A 100 -13.44 18.09 -11.81
CA PHE A 100 -13.35 19.50 -12.16
C PHE A 100 -13.19 20.39 -10.93
N SER A 101 -12.46 21.50 -11.12
CA SER A 101 -12.28 22.57 -10.15
C SER A 101 -13.09 23.81 -10.58
N PRO A 102 -14.09 24.22 -9.80
CA PRO A 102 -14.78 25.48 -10.08
C PRO A 102 -13.85 26.68 -10.02
N TYR A 103 -12.86 26.67 -9.12
CA TYR A 103 -11.83 27.69 -8.98
C TYR A 103 -11.00 27.85 -10.26
N ASP A 104 -10.42 26.75 -10.76
CA ASP A 104 -9.58 26.78 -11.97
C ASP A 104 -10.41 27.13 -13.20
N THR A 105 -11.63 26.61 -13.31
CA THR A 105 -12.58 26.97 -14.38
C THR A 105 -12.91 28.47 -14.36
N ALA A 106 -13.08 29.06 -13.17
CA ALA A 106 -13.34 30.50 -13.04
C ALA A 106 -12.16 31.35 -13.51
N TRP A 107 -10.92 30.96 -13.17
CA TRP A 107 -9.72 31.66 -13.67
C TRP A 107 -9.60 31.61 -15.19
N VAL A 108 -9.90 30.45 -15.81
CA VAL A 108 -9.93 30.34 -17.28
C VAL A 108 -11.05 31.19 -17.87
N ALA A 109 -12.22 31.26 -17.22
CA ALA A 109 -13.35 32.08 -17.65
C ALA A 109 -13.03 33.60 -17.63
N LEU A 110 -12.09 34.05 -16.79
CA LEU A 110 -11.68 35.47 -16.70
C LEU A 110 -10.79 35.92 -17.87
N VAL A 111 -10.22 35.00 -18.65
CA VAL A 111 -9.37 35.34 -19.78
C VAL A 111 -10.18 36.09 -20.85
N LYS A 112 -9.80 37.33 -21.17
CA LYS A 112 -10.40 38.13 -22.23
C LYS A 112 -9.96 37.63 -23.59
N LYS A 113 -10.80 37.86 -24.61
CA LYS A 113 -10.42 37.58 -25.99
C LYS A 113 -9.12 38.25 -26.38
N LEU A 114 -8.18 37.48 -26.90
CA LEU A 114 -6.84 37.95 -27.25
C LEU A 114 -6.79 38.71 -28.58
N ASP A 115 -7.84 38.59 -29.39
CA ASP A 115 -7.99 39.34 -30.66
C ASP A 115 -8.51 40.76 -30.48
N GLY A 116 -8.67 41.22 -29.23
CA GLY A 116 -9.23 42.52 -28.89
C GLY A 116 -10.75 42.61 -28.93
N GLY A 117 -11.44 41.51 -29.20
CA GLY A 117 -12.90 41.44 -29.12
C GLY A 117 -13.43 41.54 -27.69
N GLU A 118 -14.73 41.88 -27.57
CA GLU A 118 -15.39 41.86 -26.27
C GLU A 118 -15.75 40.44 -25.83
N GLY A 119 -15.68 40.15 -24.53
CA GLY A 119 -16.10 38.88 -23.90
C GLY A 119 -14.97 37.92 -23.53
N PRO A 120 -15.35 36.77 -22.98
CA PRO A 120 -14.39 35.74 -22.54
C PRO A 120 -13.76 35.02 -23.73
N GLN A 121 -12.49 34.63 -23.60
CA GLN A 121 -11.77 33.77 -24.55
C GLN A 121 -12.40 32.36 -24.59
N PHE A 122 -12.88 31.89 -23.45
CA PHE A 122 -13.45 30.54 -23.25
C PHE A 122 -14.90 30.65 -22.73
N PRO A 123 -15.89 30.96 -23.58
CA PRO A 123 -17.29 31.17 -23.14
C PRO A 123 -17.90 29.89 -22.52
N SER A 124 -17.51 28.70 -22.96
CA SER A 124 -17.95 27.43 -22.38
C SER A 124 -17.64 27.30 -20.88
N CYS A 125 -16.59 27.97 -20.36
CA CYS A 125 -16.31 27.99 -18.93
C CYS A 125 -17.41 28.73 -18.15
N ILE A 126 -17.97 29.79 -18.69
CA ILE A 126 -19.10 30.50 -18.08
C ILE A 126 -20.35 29.62 -18.03
N ASP A 127 -20.62 28.91 -19.10
CA ASP A 127 -21.74 27.95 -19.14
C ASP A 127 -21.55 26.84 -18.12
N TRP A 128 -20.32 26.34 -18.03
CA TRP A 128 -19.97 25.31 -17.03
C TRP A 128 -20.18 25.83 -15.59
N ILE A 129 -19.67 27.00 -15.24
CA ILE A 129 -19.88 27.64 -13.93
C ILE A 129 -21.37 27.77 -13.63
N ALA A 130 -22.14 28.28 -14.58
CA ALA A 130 -23.57 28.47 -14.40
C ALA A 130 -24.33 27.16 -14.14
N ASN A 131 -23.91 26.06 -14.76
CA ASN A 131 -24.56 24.76 -14.65
C ASN A 131 -24.14 23.93 -13.43
N ASN A 132 -23.05 24.29 -12.76
CA ASN A 132 -22.49 23.52 -11.65
C ASN A 132 -22.60 24.23 -10.28
N GLN A 133 -23.50 25.23 -10.15
CA GLN A 133 -23.79 25.83 -8.84
C GLN A 133 -24.58 24.87 -7.96
N LEU A 134 -24.14 24.70 -6.72
CA LEU A 134 -24.81 23.85 -5.75
C LEU A 134 -26.13 24.46 -5.24
N PRO A 135 -27.05 23.67 -4.69
CA PRO A 135 -28.35 24.17 -4.20
C PRO A 135 -28.26 25.28 -3.15
N ASP A 136 -27.20 25.29 -2.35
CA ASP A 136 -26.93 26.33 -1.34
C ASP A 136 -26.38 27.64 -1.92
N GLY A 137 -26.20 27.71 -3.22
CA GLY A 137 -25.65 28.86 -3.93
C GLY A 137 -24.13 28.87 -4.07
N SER A 138 -23.42 27.91 -3.49
CA SER A 138 -21.96 27.79 -3.54
C SER A 138 -21.48 26.95 -4.73
N TRP A 139 -20.16 26.85 -4.87
CA TRP A 139 -19.43 25.88 -5.69
C TRP A 139 -18.37 25.19 -4.82
N GLY A 140 -18.00 23.95 -5.14
CA GLY A 140 -17.00 23.14 -4.43
C GLY A 140 -17.37 21.67 -4.42
N ASP A 141 -16.74 20.86 -3.59
CA ASP A 141 -17.08 19.44 -3.43
C ASP A 141 -18.49 19.29 -2.83
N ASP A 142 -19.37 18.53 -3.49
CA ASP A 142 -20.77 18.40 -3.09
C ASP A 142 -20.99 17.44 -1.91
N ALA A 143 -20.07 16.47 -1.74
CA ALA A 143 -20.15 15.43 -0.71
C ALA A 143 -19.37 15.78 0.57
N PHE A 144 -18.35 16.61 0.49
CA PHE A 144 -17.54 17.02 1.64
C PHE A 144 -17.54 18.54 1.80
N PHE A 145 -17.94 19.02 2.98
CA PHE A 145 -17.99 20.45 3.28
C PHE A 145 -16.74 20.90 4.05
N LEU A 146 -15.90 21.70 3.40
CA LEU A 146 -14.81 22.46 4.01
C LEU A 146 -15.04 23.95 3.71
N VAL A 147 -15.02 24.81 4.73
CA VAL A 147 -15.36 26.23 4.57
C VAL A 147 -14.43 26.92 3.58
N GLN A 148 -13.12 26.66 3.69
CA GLN A 148 -12.11 27.21 2.78
C GLN A 148 -12.38 26.82 1.34
N ASP A 149 -12.66 25.54 1.07
CA ASP A 149 -12.96 25.06 -0.29
C ASP A 149 -14.20 25.72 -0.90
N ARG A 150 -15.28 25.77 -0.11
CA ARG A 150 -16.51 26.38 -0.57
C ARG A 150 -16.34 27.89 -0.82
N LEU A 151 -15.60 28.60 0.03
CA LEU A 151 -15.38 30.04 -0.14
C LEU A 151 -14.51 30.37 -1.35
N ILE A 152 -13.38 29.65 -1.54
CA ILE A 152 -12.46 29.95 -2.64
C ILE A 152 -13.10 29.65 -4.00
N ASN A 153 -13.78 28.50 -4.13
CA ASN A 153 -14.51 28.13 -5.35
C ASN A 153 -15.64 29.11 -5.65
N THR A 154 -16.45 29.43 -4.63
CA THR A 154 -17.61 30.32 -4.80
C THR A 154 -17.19 31.73 -5.16
N LEU A 155 -16.22 32.31 -4.48
CA LEU A 155 -15.79 33.67 -4.75
C LEU A 155 -15.17 33.81 -6.14
N ALA A 156 -14.36 32.84 -6.58
CA ALA A 156 -13.79 32.84 -7.93
C ALA A 156 -14.91 32.80 -9.00
N CYS A 157 -15.92 31.92 -8.83
CA CYS A 157 -17.06 31.82 -9.75
C CYS A 157 -17.90 33.10 -9.77
N VAL A 158 -18.18 33.70 -8.61
CA VAL A 158 -18.90 34.97 -8.48
C VAL A 158 -18.16 36.11 -9.21
N ILE A 159 -16.83 36.20 -9.03
CA ILE A 159 -16.01 37.19 -9.73
C ILE A 159 -16.10 37.00 -11.25
N ALA A 160 -16.00 35.77 -11.75
CA ALA A 160 -16.09 35.47 -13.17
C ALA A 160 -17.46 35.86 -13.75
N LEU A 161 -18.58 35.50 -13.10
CA LEU A 161 -19.92 35.86 -13.55
C LEU A 161 -20.14 37.38 -13.51
N LYS A 162 -19.65 38.05 -12.46
CA LYS A 162 -19.76 39.51 -12.31
C LYS A 162 -18.93 40.26 -13.35
N THR A 163 -17.71 39.83 -13.65
CA THR A 163 -16.82 40.42 -14.66
C THR A 163 -17.50 40.50 -16.03
N TRP A 164 -18.22 39.44 -16.40
CA TRP A 164 -18.92 39.37 -17.69
C TRP A 164 -20.39 39.86 -17.63
N ASN A 165 -20.84 40.26 -16.45
CA ASN A 165 -22.21 40.71 -16.21
C ASN A 165 -23.29 39.73 -16.69
N VAL A 166 -23.09 38.43 -16.39
CA VAL A 166 -24.00 37.33 -16.78
C VAL A 166 -24.49 36.57 -15.56
N HIS A 167 -25.65 35.88 -15.69
CA HIS A 167 -26.20 35.03 -14.62
C HIS A 167 -26.28 35.73 -13.23
N SER A 168 -26.81 36.97 -13.19
CA SER A 168 -26.87 37.83 -12.00
C SER A 168 -27.55 37.17 -10.80
N ASP A 169 -28.54 36.31 -11.02
CA ASP A 169 -29.24 35.54 -10.00
C ASP A 169 -28.31 34.54 -9.30
N ARG A 170 -27.48 33.85 -10.07
CA ARG A 170 -26.49 32.91 -9.57
C ARG A 170 -25.33 33.62 -8.84
N CYS A 171 -24.89 34.73 -9.43
CA CYS A 171 -23.89 35.62 -8.82
C CYS A 171 -24.35 36.09 -7.43
N ASN A 172 -25.62 36.56 -7.30
CA ASN A 172 -26.15 37.03 -6.02
C ASN A 172 -26.29 35.92 -4.99
N LYS A 173 -26.72 34.70 -5.37
CA LYS A 173 -26.74 33.54 -4.47
C LYS A 173 -25.37 33.17 -3.94
N GLY A 174 -24.36 33.10 -4.84
CA GLY A 174 -22.98 32.85 -4.43
C GLY A 174 -22.41 33.93 -3.50
N LEU A 175 -22.71 35.19 -3.79
CA LEU A 175 -22.29 36.31 -2.92
C LEU A 175 -22.93 36.22 -1.54
N SER A 176 -24.22 35.90 -1.46
CA SER A 176 -24.91 35.68 -0.17
C SER A 176 -24.25 34.54 0.61
N PHE A 177 -23.92 33.43 -0.05
CA PHE A 177 -23.20 32.32 0.56
C PHE A 177 -21.87 32.76 1.16
N VAL A 178 -21.07 33.55 0.40
CA VAL A 178 -19.77 34.06 0.87
C VAL A 178 -19.97 34.92 2.13
N HIS A 179 -20.90 35.86 2.14
CA HIS A 179 -21.17 36.74 3.30
C HIS A 179 -21.58 35.95 4.56
N GLU A 180 -22.39 34.91 4.38
CA GLU A 180 -22.87 34.09 5.49
C GLU A 180 -21.75 33.20 6.10
N ASN A 181 -20.78 32.76 5.27
CA ASN A 181 -19.84 31.73 5.69
C ASN A 181 -18.41 32.23 5.95
N ILE A 182 -18.01 33.44 5.58
CA ILE A 182 -16.66 33.98 5.88
C ILE A 182 -16.30 33.86 7.37
N LYS A 183 -17.22 34.21 8.27
CA LYS A 183 -17.02 34.10 9.73
C LYS A 183 -16.76 32.67 10.23
N ARG A 184 -17.05 31.67 9.42
CA ARG A 184 -16.87 30.26 9.77
C ARG A 184 -15.48 29.74 9.40
N LEU A 185 -14.62 30.53 8.76
CA LEU A 185 -13.25 30.12 8.41
C LEU A 185 -12.47 29.50 9.57
N PRO A 186 -12.60 29.97 10.82
CA PRO A 186 -11.94 29.35 11.98
C PRO A 186 -12.51 27.97 12.40
N GLU A 187 -13.61 27.51 11.79
CA GLU A 187 -14.19 26.19 12.09
C GLU A 187 -13.44 25.04 11.42
N ASP A 188 -12.70 25.34 10.33
CA ASP A 188 -11.93 24.33 9.61
C ASP A 188 -10.72 23.88 10.44
N ASP A 189 -10.39 22.58 10.37
CA ASP A 189 -9.18 22.04 10.97
C ASP A 189 -7.92 22.65 10.32
N GLU A 190 -7.00 23.18 11.12
CA GLU A 190 -5.74 23.74 10.61
C GLU A 190 -4.89 22.72 9.83
N ASN A 191 -5.04 21.42 10.11
CA ASN A 191 -4.37 20.36 9.37
C ASN A 191 -4.88 20.24 7.94
N TRP A 192 -6.11 20.67 7.63
CA TRP A 192 -6.72 20.58 6.31
C TRP A 192 -6.76 21.90 5.54
N MET A 193 -5.84 22.80 5.85
CA MET A 193 -5.74 24.05 5.11
C MET A 193 -5.36 23.81 3.66
N LEU A 194 -6.14 24.38 2.74
CA LEU A 194 -5.88 24.32 1.30
C LEU A 194 -4.51 24.92 0.95
N ALA A 195 -3.80 24.30 0.00
CA ALA A 195 -2.49 24.75 -0.42
C ALA A 195 -2.56 26.15 -1.06
N GLY A 196 -1.90 27.11 -0.42
CA GLY A 196 -1.85 28.50 -0.89
C GLY A 196 -3.07 29.35 -0.54
N PHE A 197 -4.04 28.86 0.22
CA PHE A 197 -5.26 29.57 0.57
C PHE A 197 -4.95 30.98 1.12
N GLU A 198 -3.99 31.11 2.01
CA GLU A 198 -3.59 32.37 2.63
C GLU A 198 -3.01 33.43 1.65
N THR A 199 -2.59 33.00 0.46
CA THR A 199 -2.15 33.93 -0.60
C THR A 199 -3.21 34.17 -1.66
N ILE A 200 -3.95 33.11 -2.02
CA ILE A 200 -4.92 33.12 -3.11
C ILE A 200 -6.23 33.80 -2.68
N PHE A 201 -6.75 33.50 -1.49
CA PHE A 201 -8.04 34.03 -1.07
C PHE A 201 -8.06 35.55 -0.87
N PRO A 202 -7.02 36.19 -0.26
CA PRO A 202 -6.90 37.65 -0.26
C PRO A 202 -6.87 38.27 -1.66
N THR A 203 -6.21 37.62 -2.64
CA THR A 203 -6.20 38.12 -4.02
C THR A 203 -7.59 38.11 -4.64
N LEU A 204 -8.38 37.04 -4.40
CA LEU A 204 -9.78 37.03 -4.83
C LEU A 204 -10.63 38.11 -4.15
N LEU A 205 -10.39 38.42 -2.87
CA LEU A 205 -11.07 39.52 -2.18
C LEU A 205 -10.74 40.88 -2.78
N GLU A 206 -9.49 41.10 -3.17
CA GLU A 206 -9.07 42.30 -3.89
C GLU A 206 -9.76 42.40 -5.27
N MET A 207 -9.74 41.31 -6.05
CA MET A 207 -10.43 41.23 -7.36
C MET A 207 -11.94 41.44 -7.23
N ALA A 208 -12.57 40.94 -6.17
CA ALA A 208 -14.00 41.12 -5.92
C ALA A 208 -14.34 42.64 -5.74
N LYS A 209 -13.50 43.37 -5.00
CA LYS A 209 -13.63 44.82 -4.86
C LYS A 209 -13.49 45.56 -6.20
N ASP A 210 -12.49 45.16 -7.01
CA ASP A 210 -12.22 45.78 -8.30
C ASP A 210 -13.40 45.66 -9.27
N VAL A 211 -14.17 44.55 -9.20
CA VAL A 211 -15.41 44.35 -9.99
C VAL A 211 -16.67 44.90 -9.29
N GLY A 212 -16.52 45.61 -8.16
CA GLY A 212 -17.61 46.30 -7.47
C GLY A 212 -18.50 45.36 -6.65
N LEU A 213 -17.98 44.23 -6.13
CA LEU A 213 -18.66 43.39 -5.16
C LEU A 213 -18.41 43.94 -3.72
N ASP A 214 -19.44 43.97 -2.93
CA ASP A 214 -19.35 44.34 -1.51
C ASP A 214 -18.82 43.14 -0.72
N MET A 215 -17.68 43.29 -0.06
CA MET A 215 -17.01 42.22 0.70
C MET A 215 -16.83 42.63 2.16
N PRO A 216 -17.06 41.74 3.16
CA PRO A 216 -16.94 42.03 4.59
C PRO A 216 -15.49 42.04 5.05
N CYS A 217 -14.68 42.98 4.51
CA CYS A 217 -13.23 43.00 4.67
C CYS A 217 -12.76 43.27 6.12
N ASP A 218 -13.65 43.79 6.97
CA ASP A 218 -13.37 44.10 8.38
C ASP A 218 -13.59 42.87 9.29
N ASP A 219 -13.99 41.72 8.76
CA ASP A 219 -14.18 40.48 9.53
C ASP A 219 -12.86 40.03 10.15
N PRO A 220 -12.82 39.75 11.47
CA PRO A 220 -11.61 39.27 12.15
C PRO A 220 -10.96 38.03 11.53
N ALA A 221 -11.76 37.11 10.98
CA ALA A 221 -11.25 35.92 10.31
C ALA A 221 -10.39 36.25 9.07
N LEU A 222 -10.73 37.32 8.34
CA LEU A 222 -9.95 37.79 7.20
C LEU A 222 -8.65 38.49 7.63
N GLN A 223 -8.65 39.21 8.76
CA GLN A 223 -7.45 39.84 9.27
C GLN A 223 -6.34 38.82 9.59
N ASP A 224 -6.70 37.67 10.15
CA ASP A 224 -5.76 36.56 10.39
C ASP A 224 -5.16 36.03 9.07
N ILE A 225 -5.98 35.87 8.04
CA ILE A 225 -5.54 35.39 6.72
C ILE A 225 -4.59 36.42 6.06
N TYR A 226 -4.88 37.73 6.13
CA TYR A 226 -3.97 38.76 5.62
C TYR A 226 -2.64 38.75 6.36
N ALA A 227 -2.64 38.57 7.68
CA ALA A 227 -1.41 38.45 8.45
C ALA A 227 -0.61 37.19 8.07
N LYS A 228 -1.25 36.05 7.87
CA LYS A 228 -0.63 34.81 7.37
C LYS A 228 -0.05 35.01 5.96
N ARG A 229 -0.77 35.71 5.06
CA ARG A 229 -0.28 36.08 3.71
C ARG A 229 1.04 36.85 3.77
N ASP A 230 1.07 37.93 4.56
CA ASP A 230 2.24 38.81 4.67
C ASP A 230 3.46 38.04 5.20
N LEU A 231 3.26 37.21 6.22
CA LEU A 231 4.31 36.33 6.76
C LEU A 231 4.82 35.32 5.72
N LYS A 232 3.94 34.75 4.91
CA LYS A 232 4.31 33.78 3.88
C LYS A 232 5.05 34.44 2.74
N LEU A 233 4.54 35.53 2.22
CA LEU A 233 5.18 36.28 1.13
C LEU A 233 6.57 36.82 1.53
N ALA A 234 6.74 37.25 2.79
CA ALA A 234 8.04 37.69 3.31
C ALA A 234 9.09 36.55 3.40
N LYS A 235 8.64 35.30 3.54
CA LYS A 235 9.49 34.10 3.61
C LYS A 235 9.89 33.56 2.23
N ILE A 236 9.19 33.92 1.16
CA ILE A 236 9.45 33.40 -0.19
C ILE A 236 10.60 34.22 -0.81
N PRO A 237 11.77 33.62 -1.07
CA PRO A 237 12.85 34.33 -1.75
C PRO A 237 12.48 34.59 -3.22
N LYS A 238 12.39 35.85 -3.61
CA LYS A 238 11.99 36.24 -4.99
C LYS A 238 12.86 35.59 -6.07
N ASP A 239 14.14 35.43 -5.82
CA ASP A 239 15.04 34.78 -6.77
C ASP A 239 14.76 33.31 -6.93
N VAL A 240 14.42 32.61 -5.85
CA VAL A 240 14.03 31.17 -5.90
C VAL A 240 12.72 31.01 -6.66
N LEU A 241 11.69 31.82 -6.36
CA LEU A 241 10.40 31.78 -7.06
C LEU A 241 10.56 31.89 -8.59
N HIS A 242 11.51 32.71 -9.06
CA HIS A 242 11.65 32.97 -10.48
C HIS A 242 12.75 32.15 -11.19
N SER A 243 13.48 31.29 -10.49
CA SER A 243 14.61 30.55 -11.09
C SER A 243 14.66 29.06 -10.75
N VAL A 244 13.88 28.62 -9.77
CA VAL A 244 13.84 27.24 -9.33
C VAL A 244 12.41 26.68 -9.47
N PRO A 245 12.20 25.55 -10.13
CA PRO A 245 10.88 24.93 -10.21
C PRO A 245 10.48 24.43 -8.82
N THR A 246 9.41 25.00 -8.27
CA THR A 246 8.86 24.64 -6.95
C THR A 246 7.34 24.56 -7.02
N ALA A 247 6.72 23.95 -6.02
CA ALA A 247 5.26 23.89 -5.90
C ALA A 247 4.58 25.29 -5.84
N LEU A 248 5.34 26.36 -5.60
CA LEU A 248 4.84 27.73 -5.66
C LEU A 248 4.29 28.12 -7.04
N LEU A 249 4.77 27.48 -8.12
CA LEU A 249 4.25 27.68 -9.48
C LEU A 249 2.77 27.31 -9.62
N LEU A 250 2.22 26.52 -8.71
CA LEU A 250 0.78 26.21 -8.66
C LEU A 250 -0.10 27.37 -8.20
N SER A 251 0.50 28.44 -7.61
CA SER A 251 -0.26 29.54 -6.98
C SER A 251 0.23 30.91 -7.44
N LEU A 252 0.71 31.03 -8.68
CA LEU A 252 1.21 32.30 -9.24
C LEU A 252 0.17 33.41 -9.22
N GLU A 253 -1.10 33.05 -9.37
CA GLU A 253 -2.24 33.96 -9.35
C GLU A 253 -2.44 34.67 -7.98
N GLY A 254 -1.87 34.13 -6.92
CA GLY A 254 -1.88 34.72 -5.57
C GLY A 254 -0.63 35.53 -5.24
N MET A 255 0.31 35.71 -6.18
CA MET A 255 1.61 36.29 -5.89
C MET A 255 1.81 37.63 -6.58
N PRO A 256 2.24 38.70 -5.86
CA PRO A 256 2.51 40.00 -6.46
C PRO A 256 3.94 40.11 -7.07
N GLY A 257 4.10 40.96 -8.11
CA GLY A 257 5.38 41.33 -8.62
C GLY A 257 6.16 40.23 -9.32
N LEU A 258 5.49 39.44 -10.15
CA LEU A 258 6.06 38.33 -10.91
C LEU A 258 6.88 38.80 -12.10
N ASP A 259 8.08 38.23 -12.28
CA ASP A 259 8.93 38.38 -13.46
C ASP A 259 8.63 37.26 -14.46
N TRP A 260 7.79 37.57 -15.43
CA TRP A 260 7.32 36.59 -16.41
C TRP A 260 8.41 36.08 -17.34
N ASP A 261 9.42 36.95 -17.69
CA ASP A 261 10.53 36.53 -18.55
C ASP A 261 11.38 35.42 -17.89
N ARG A 262 11.51 35.48 -16.58
CA ARG A 262 12.18 34.43 -15.80
C ARG A 262 11.28 33.20 -15.60
N LEU A 263 10.00 33.41 -15.27
CA LEU A 263 9.03 32.33 -15.03
C LEU A 263 8.77 31.44 -16.25
N PHE A 264 8.79 32.03 -17.48
CA PHE A 264 8.64 31.23 -18.70
C PHE A 264 9.77 30.22 -18.94
N LYS A 265 10.92 30.37 -18.27
CA LYS A 265 11.98 29.37 -18.27
C LYS A 265 11.62 28.14 -17.39
N LEU A 266 10.65 28.32 -16.51
CA LEU A 266 10.09 27.28 -15.65
C LEU A 266 8.73 26.75 -16.14
N GLN A 267 8.29 27.17 -17.32
CA GLN A 267 7.07 26.69 -17.97
C GLN A 267 7.25 25.24 -18.40
N SER A 268 6.28 24.39 -18.10
CA SER A 268 6.27 22.99 -18.52
C SER A 268 6.26 22.84 -20.04
N PRO A 269 6.77 21.74 -20.60
CA PRO A 269 6.81 21.51 -22.05
C PRO A 269 5.44 21.61 -22.73
N ASP A 270 4.37 21.21 -22.04
CA ASP A 270 2.98 21.31 -22.49
C ASP A 270 2.41 22.74 -22.52
N GLY A 271 3.16 23.72 -22.06
CA GLY A 271 2.75 25.12 -22.02
C GLY A 271 2.08 25.57 -20.72
N SER A 272 1.90 24.68 -19.77
CA SER A 272 1.32 24.97 -18.46
C SER A 272 2.34 25.45 -17.43
N PHE A 273 1.85 25.93 -16.30
CA PHE A 273 2.59 26.01 -15.04
C PHE A 273 2.15 24.85 -14.13
N LEU A 274 2.99 23.79 -14.07
CA LEU A 274 2.74 22.56 -13.33
C LEU A 274 1.37 21.92 -13.61
N SER A 275 0.99 21.83 -14.89
CA SER A 275 -0.28 21.22 -15.31
C SER A 275 -1.52 21.84 -14.65
N SER A 276 -1.44 23.07 -14.11
CA SER A 276 -2.55 23.74 -13.42
C SER A 276 -3.15 24.85 -14.26
N ALA A 277 -4.49 24.88 -14.34
CA ALA A 277 -5.20 25.80 -15.21
C ALA A 277 -5.21 27.24 -14.69
N ALA A 278 -5.39 27.48 -13.40
CA ALA A 278 -5.47 28.84 -12.83
C ALA A 278 -4.17 29.65 -13.00
N PRO A 279 -2.97 29.18 -12.59
CA PRO A 279 -1.74 29.93 -12.81
C PRO A 279 -1.40 30.10 -14.28
N THR A 280 -1.77 29.13 -15.12
CA THR A 280 -1.58 29.22 -16.59
C THR A 280 -2.52 30.24 -17.22
N ALA A 281 -3.78 30.33 -16.77
CA ALA A 281 -4.72 31.37 -17.18
C ALA A 281 -4.25 32.75 -16.73
N TYR A 282 -3.75 32.87 -15.51
CA TYR A 282 -3.19 34.11 -15.00
C TYR A 282 -1.97 34.55 -15.82
N ALA A 283 -1.06 33.65 -16.14
CA ALA A 283 0.08 33.93 -17.01
C ALA A 283 -0.37 34.39 -18.42
N LEU A 284 -1.38 33.72 -18.99
CA LEU A 284 -1.97 34.12 -20.27
C LEU A 284 -2.56 35.53 -20.23
N MET A 285 -3.32 35.85 -19.17
CA MET A 285 -3.91 37.20 -18.97
C MET A 285 -2.87 38.29 -18.88
N GLN A 286 -1.73 38.03 -18.25
CA GLN A 286 -0.65 39.02 -18.04
C GLN A 286 0.24 39.22 -19.27
N THR A 287 0.37 38.20 -20.13
CA THR A 287 1.46 38.18 -21.14
C THR A 287 1.00 37.86 -22.57
N GLY A 288 -0.18 37.25 -22.72
CA GLY A 288 -0.64 36.76 -24.03
C GLY A 288 0.17 35.56 -24.56
N ASN A 289 0.82 34.78 -23.69
CA ASN A 289 1.70 33.68 -24.10
C ASN A 289 0.92 32.57 -24.85
N LYS A 290 1.37 32.25 -26.07
CA LYS A 290 0.68 31.32 -26.97
C LYS A 290 0.64 29.90 -26.45
N LYS A 291 1.70 29.43 -25.77
CA LYS A 291 1.72 28.07 -25.20
C LYS A 291 0.71 27.92 -24.06
N CYS A 292 0.55 28.97 -23.24
CA CYS A 292 -0.51 28.97 -22.24
C CYS A 292 -1.90 28.88 -22.89
N LEU A 293 -2.13 29.60 -24.01
CA LEU A 293 -3.37 29.54 -24.75
C LEU A 293 -3.63 28.15 -25.33
N GLU A 294 -2.62 27.51 -25.93
CA GLU A 294 -2.70 26.16 -26.49
C GLU A 294 -3.09 25.15 -25.41
N TYR A 295 -2.38 25.11 -24.29
CA TYR A 295 -2.66 24.25 -23.17
C TYR A 295 -4.11 24.41 -22.65
N LEU A 296 -4.55 25.65 -22.41
CA LEU A 296 -5.89 25.93 -21.91
C LEU A 296 -6.96 25.55 -22.94
N THR A 297 -6.70 25.77 -24.23
CA THR A 297 -7.63 25.41 -25.31
C THR A 297 -7.85 23.90 -25.33
N ASP A 298 -6.78 23.14 -25.25
CA ASP A 298 -6.83 21.67 -25.24
C ASP A 298 -7.61 21.13 -24.04
N ILE A 299 -7.35 21.67 -22.83
CA ILE A 299 -8.08 21.26 -21.62
C ILE A 299 -9.57 21.60 -21.73
N ILE A 300 -9.91 22.84 -22.05
CA ILE A 300 -11.30 23.30 -22.11
C ILE A 300 -12.08 22.54 -23.18
N HIS A 301 -11.45 22.25 -24.32
CA HIS A 301 -12.06 21.43 -25.36
C HIS A 301 -12.29 19.99 -24.86
N LYS A 302 -11.27 19.39 -24.25
CA LYS A 302 -11.33 18.01 -23.73
C LYS A 302 -12.44 17.84 -22.69
N PHE A 303 -12.61 18.82 -21.81
CA PHE A 303 -13.49 18.73 -20.64
C PHE A 303 -14.79 19.55 -20.78
N ASN A 304 -15.16 19.92 -22.00
CA ASN A 304 -16.41 20.60 -22.30
C ASN A 304 -16.67 21.86 -21.44
N GLY A 305 -15.66 22.67 -21.24
CA GLY A 305 -15.75 23.94 -20.53
C GLY A 305 -15.32 23.90 -19.06
N GLY A 306 -15.22 22.76 -18.44
CA GLY A 306 -14.64 22.62 -17.10
C GLY A 306 -13.11 22.53 -17.14
N ALA A 307 -12.44 22.94 -16.08
CA ALA A 307 -11.00 22.74 -15.90
C ALA A 307 -10.75 21.96 -14.60
N PRO A 308 -9.95 20.89 -14.61
CA PRO A 308 -9.49 20.25 -13.38
C PRO A 308 -8.42 21.10 -12.67
N PHE A 309 -8.19 20.81 -11.40
CA PHE A 309 -7.14 21.47 -10.60
C PHE A 309 -5.75 21.31 -11.22
N VAL A 310 -5.40 20.08 -11.62
CA VAL A 310 -4.20 19.74 -12.36
C VAL A 310 -4.53 18.71 -13.44
N TYR A 311 -3.91 18.81 -14.60
CA TYR A 311 -4.06 17.84 -15.68
C TYR A 311 -2.94 18.07 -16.73
N PRO A 312 -2.27 17.01 -17.21
CA PRO A 312 -2.46 15.60 -16.89
C PRO A 312 -1.88 15.19 -15.51
N VAL A 313 -2.31 14.00 -15.02
CA VAL A 313 -1.87 13.38 -13.74
C VAL A 313 -1.56 11.89 -13.93
N GLU A 314 -1.19 11.51 -15.14
CA GLU A 314 -1.11 10.14 -15.59
C GLU A 314 -0.02 9.31 -14.89
N LEU A 315 1.09 9.93 -14.49
CA LEU A 315 2.19 9.22 -13.85
C LEU A 315 1.78 8.81 -12.42
N TYR A 316 1.20 9.77 -11.70
CA TYR A 316 0.63 9.56 -10.38
C TYR A 316 -0.39 8.39 -10.41
N GLU A 317 -1.41 8.49 -11.27
CA GLU A 317 -2.46 7.48 -11.30
C GLU A 317 -1.95 6.09 -11.69
N ARG A 318 -0.98 6.00 -12.62
CA ARG A 318 -0.39 4.73 -13.04
C ARG A 318 0.29 3.98 -11.90
N ILE A 319 1.05 4.67 -11.06
CA ILE A 319 1.72 4.03 -9.93
C ILE A 319 0.74 3.73 -8.78
N TRP A 320 -0.20 4.64 -8.51
CA TRP A 320 -1.17 4.46 -7.44
C TRP A 320 -2.18 3.35 -7.74
N VAL A 321 -2.61 3.19 -8.99
CA VAL A 321 -3.50 2.09 -9.38
C VAL A 321 -2.81 0.73 -9.20
N VAL A 322 -1.53 0.63 -9.48
CA VAL A 322 -0.77 -0.60 -9.27
C VAL A 322 -0.71 -0.94 -7.77
N ASP A 323 -0.37 0.02 -6.92
CA ASP A 323 -0.38 -0.17 -5.46
C ASP A 323 -1.75 -0.65 -4.96
N ARG A 324 -2.85 -0.04 -5.44
CA ARG A 324 -4.21 -0.43 -5.06
C ARG A 324 -4.55 -1.85 -5.48
N LEU A 325 -4.26 -2.22 -6.73
CA LEU A 325 -4.53 -3.57 -7.25
C LEU A 325 -3.74 -4.65 -6.50
N GLU A 326 -2.48 -4.37 -6.15
CA GLU A 326 -1.65 -5.30 -5.38
C GLU A 326 -2.17 -5.47 -3.95
N ARG A 327 -2.43 -4.38 -3.26
CA ARG A 327 -2.91 -4.42 -1.86
C ARG A 327 -4.30 -4.99 -1.70
N LEU A 328 -5.18 -4.78 -2.68
CA LEU A 328 -6.50 -5.41 -2.74
C LEU A 328 -6.46 -6.89 -3.16
N GLY A 329 -5.27 -7.43 -3.47
CA GLY A 329 -5.09 -8.83 -3.87
C GLY A 329 -5.57 -9.14 -5.28
N LEU A 330 -5.74 -8.12 -6.14
CA LEU A 330 -6.27 -8.22 -7.50
C LEU A 330 -5.21 -8.34 -8.59
N ALA A 331 -3.92 -8.22 -8.26
CA ALA A 331 -2.83 -8.14 -9.23
C ALA A 331 -2.80 -9.30 -10.24
N SER A 332 -3.22 -10.50 -9.84
CA SER A 332 -3.25 -11.68 -10.73
C SER A 332 -4.17 -11.51 -11.94
N TYR A 333 -5.23 -10.71 -11.82
CA TYR A 333 -6.19 -10.43 -12.90
C TYR A 333 -5.69 -9.38 -13.90
N PHE A 334 -4.74 -8.52 -13.49
CA PHE A 334 -4.33 -7.31 -14.23
C PHE A 334 -2.83 -7.25 -14.52
N ARG A 335 -2.15 -8.38 -14.62
CA ARG A 335 -0.68 -8.45 -14.81
C ARG A 335 -0.19 -7.63 -16.00
N ALA A 336 -0.85 -7.76 -17.15
CA ALA A 336 -0.45 -7.04 -18.37
C ALA A 336 -0.62 -5.52 -18.22
N GLU A 337 -1.70 -5.10 -17.56
CA GLU A 337 -1.98 -3.69 -17.28
C GLU A 337 -0.98 -3.12 -16.25
N ILE A 338 -0.64 -3.88 -15.21
CA ILE A 338 0.39 -3.53 -14.22
C ILE A 338 1.75 -3.39 -14.91
N ASP A 339 2.17 -4.37 -15.70
CA ASP A 339 3.44 -4.34 -16.42
C ASP A 339 3.51 -3.13 -17.37
N SER A 340 2.42 -2.79 -18.07
CA SER A 340 2.34 -1.62 -18.93
C SER A 340 2.49 -0.31 -18.17
N ASN A 341 1.80 -0.17 -17.02
CA ASN A 341 1.86 1.02 -16.18
C ASN A 341 3.26 1.23 -15.57
N LEU A 342 3.88 0.17 -15.08
CA LEU A 342 5.24 0.23 -14.54
C LEU A 342 6.30 0.48 -15.62
N ALA A 343 6.14 -0.08 -16.81
CA ALA A 343 7.01 0.23 -17.94
C ALA A 343 6.91 1.70 -18.36
N TYR A 344 5.70 2.30 -18.27
CA TYR A 344 5.52 3.74 -18.47
C TYR A 344 6.24 4.55 -17.39
N ALA A 345 6.03 4.24 -16.10
CA ALA A 345 6.68 4.92 -14.99
C ALA A 345 8.21 4.81 -15.07
N TYR A 346 8.75 3.64 -15.45
CA TYR A 346 10.19 3.44 -15.61
C TYR A 346 10.80 4.29 -16.72
N ARG A 347 10.10 4.52 -17.84
CA ARG A 347 10.59 5.40 -18.91
C ARG A 347 10.74 6.86 -18.49
N HIS A 348 9.98 7.27 -17.49
CA HIS A 348 9.99 8.64 -16.96
C HIS A 348 10.74 8.78 -15.61
N TRP A 349 11.35 7.67 -15.15
CA TRP A 349 12.17 7.68 -13.95
C TRP A 349 13.46 8.49 -14.17
N SER A 350 13.85 9.30 -13.17
CA SER A 350 15.13 10.03 -13.15
C SER A 350 15.83 9.87 -11.80
N ASP A 351 17.10 10.27 -11.72
CA ASP A 351 17.85 10.30 -10.45
C ASP A 351 17.31 11.34 -9.44
N GLU A 352 16.47 12.26 -9.90
CA GLU A 352 15.73 13.19 -9.03
C GLU A 352 14.36 12.63 -8.59
N GLY A 353 13.95 11.48 -9.11
CA GLY A 353 12.65 10.88 -8.91
C GLY A 353 11.65 11.21 -10.01
N ILE A 354 10.38 11.14 -9.68
CA ILE A 354 9.23 11.44 -10.56
C ILE A 354 8.27 12.42 -9.90
N GLY A 355 7.43 13.06 -10.68
CA GLY A 355 6.28 13.83 -10.21
C GLY A 355 4.97 13.24 -10.76
N PHE A 356 3.86 13.93 -10.58
CA PHE A 356 2.52 13.44 -10.92
C PHE A 356 2.25 13.29 -12.43
N THR A 357 3.05 13.91 -13.30
CA THR A 357 3.02 13.75 -14.77
C THR A 357 4.42 13.71 -15.35
N CYS A 358 4.57 13.18 -16.55
CA CYS A 358 5.87 13.08 -17.25
C CYS A 358 6.53 14.45 -17.50
N ASP A 359 5.74 15.50 -17.70
CA ASP A 359 6.18 16.87 -17.95
C ASP A 359 6.38 17.70 -16.66
N CYS A 360 6.13 17.14 -15.49
CA CYS A 360 6.28 17.82 -14.22
C CYS A 360 7.76 18.05 -13.89
N MET A 361 8.16 19.31 -13.75
CA MET A 361 9.53 19.68 -13.34
C MET A 361 9.74 19.58 -11.82
N VAL A 362 8.68 19.54 -11.04
CA VAL A 362 8.71 19.43 -9.59
C VAL A 362 8.51 17.98 -9.21
N ARG A 363 9.49 17.40 -8.51
CA ARG A 363 9.43 16.04 -7.99
C ARG A 363 8.87 16.08 -6.57
N ASP A 364 8.09 15.07 -6.22
CA ASP A 364 7.59 14.88 -4.85
C ASP A 364 8.01 13.52 -4.31
N ILE A 365 8.10 13.45 -2.99
CA ILE A 365 8.56 12.23 -2.35
C ILE A 365 7.53 11.11 -2.47
N ASP A 366 6.24 11.43 -2.48
CA ASP A 366 5.16 10.44 -2.43
C ASP A 366 5.14 9.60 -3.72
N ASP A 367 5.11 10.26 -4.88
CA ASP A 367 5.20 9.61 -6.18
C ASP A 367 6.54 8.90 -6.37
N THR A 368 7.65 9.57 -5.98
CA THR A 368 8.99 9.01 -6.13
C THR A 368 9.16 7.73 -5.34
N VAL A 369 8.77 7.68 -4.06
CA VAL A 369 8.98 6.48 -3.23
C VAL A 369 7.99 5.36 -3.57
N MET A 370 6.77 5.70 -4.00
CA MET A 370 5.82 4.73 -4.53
C MET A 370 6.39 4.07 -5.80
N GLY A 371 6.86 4.88 -6.75
CA GLY A 371 7.52 4.42 -7.97
C GLY A 371 8.76 3.59 -7.67
N PHE A 372 9.66 4.06 -6.79
CA PHE A 372 10.84 3.34 -6.35
C PHE A 372 10.53 1.93 -5.84
N ARG A 373 9.55 1.82 -4.94
CA ARG A 373 9.15 0.55 -4.36
C ARG A 373 8.59 -0.42 -5.41
N LEU A 374 7.62 0.04 -6.17
CA LEU A 374 6.94 -0.79 -7.18
C LEU A 374 7.89 -1.22 -8.29
N LEU A 375 8.69 -0.32 -8.82
CA LEU A 375 9.67 -0.63 -9.86
C LEU A 375 10.67 -1.70 -9.39
N ARG A 376 11.24 -1.55 -8.19
CA ARG A 376 12.16 -2.55 -7.63
C ARG A 376 11.51 -3.92 -7.41
N GLN A 377 10.29 -3.95 -6.88
CA GLN A 377 9.55 -5.20 -6.66
C GLN A 377 9.18 -5.93 -7.96
N HIS A 378 9.10 -5.20 -9.07
CA HIS A 378 8.87 -5.74 -10.41
C HIS A 378 10.16 -5.94 -11.24
N GLY A 379 11.32 -5.86 -10.61
CA GLY A 379 12.61 -6.20 -11.22
C GLY A 379 13.26 -5.09 -12.04
N TYR A 380 12.72 -3.87 -12.02
CA TYR A 380 13.37 -2.72 -12.61
C TYR A 380 14.52 -2.24 -11.74
N HIS A 381 15.57 -1.78 -12.38
CA HIS A 381 16.73 -1.21 -11.68
C HIS A 381 16.57 0.32 -11.58
N VAL A 382 16.31 0.80 -10.37
CA VAL A 382 16.24 2.23 -10.04
C VAL A 382 17.16 2.56 -8.88
N SER A 383 17.84 3.71 -8.99
CA SER A 383 18.83 4.18 -8.04
C SER A 383 18.20 4.76 -6.77
N THR A 384 18.92 4.70 -5.67
CA THR A 384 18.59 5.37 -4.40
C THR A 384 18.90 6.88 -4.43
N GLU A 385 19.57 7.37 -5.47
CA GLU A 385 19.89 8.82 -5.63
C GLU A 385 18.63 9.68 -5.53
N ALA A 386 17.51 9.19 -6.11
CA ALA A 386 16.23 9.90 -6.05
C ALA A 386 15.78 10.23 -4.62
N LEU A 387 16.10 9.41 -3.62
CA LEU A 387 15.75 9.66 -2.22
C LEU A 387 16.57 10.80 -1.61
N LYS A 388 17.83 11.00 -2.05
CA LYS A 388 18.69 12.09 -1.57
C LYS A 388 18.16 13.45 -1.93
N HIS A 389 17.40 13.53 -3.03
CA HIS A 389 16.79 14.79 -3.47
C HIS A 389 15.83 15.37 -2.42
N PHE A 390 15.24 14.53 -1.58
CA PHE A 390 14.29 14.91 -0.54
C PHE A 390 14.90 14.97 0.87
N GLU A 391 16.16 14.59 1.03
CA GLU A 391 16.86 14.63 2.33
C GLU A 391 17.42 16.04 2.57
N THR A 392 17.04 16.67 3.68
CA THR A 392 17.56 17.96 4.10
C THR A 392 18.97 17.83 4.70
N LYS A 393 19.65 18.96 4.89
CA LYS A 393 20.98 19.00 5.54
C LYS A 393 20.96 18.49 6.99
N ASP A 394 19.80 18.58 7.63
CA ASP A 394 19.59 18.12 9.01
C ASP A 394 19.16 16.65 9.10
N GLY A 395 19.09 15.94 7.96
CA GLY A 395 18.72 14.55 7.86
C GLY A 395 17.21 14.27 7.91
N GLU A 396 16.40 15.31 7.79
CA GLU A 396 14.95 15.18 7.65
C GLU A 396 14.55 14.92 6.19
N PHE A 397 13.41 14.30 6.01
CA PHE A 397 12.83 14.11 4.68
C PHE A 397 11.59 14.98 4.51
N VAL A 398 11.48 15.62 3.34
CA VAL A 398 10.42 16.57 3.02
C VAL A 398 9.62 16.13 1.79
N VAL A 399 8.36 16.60 1.69
CA VAL A 399 7.50 16.22 0.54
C VAL A 399 8.01 16.82 -0.76
N TYR A 400 8.40 18.09 -0.73
CA TYR A 400 9.01 18.78 -1.86
C TYR A 400 10.32 19.42 -1.43
N PRO A 401 11.36 19.41 -2.27
CA PRO A 401 12.60 20.13 -1.97
C PRO A 401 12.34 21.59 -1.62
N GLY A 402 12.93 22.05 -0.51
CA GLY A 402 12.75 23.42 -0.01
C GLY A 402 11.51 23.66 0.86
N GLN A 403 10.70 22.66 1.11
CA GLN A 403 9.61 22.72 2.09
C GLN A 403 10.05 22.21 3.47
N THR A 404 9.31 22.61 4.50
CA THR A 404 9.57 22.19 5.90
C THR A 404 8.47 21.29 6.46
N ASN A 405 7.39 21.09 5.70
CA ASN A 405 6.24 20.32 6.17
C ASN A 405 6.29 18.88 5.64
N GLN A 406 6.08 17.94 6.54
CA GLN A 406 5.86 16.52 6.23
C GLN A 406 4.35 16.21 6.26
N SER A 407 3.95 15.11 5.60
CA SER A 407 2.62 14.55 5.73
C SER A 407 2.68 13.10 6.20
N VAL A 408 1.63 12.64 6.87
CA VAL A 408 1.56 11.26 7.38
C VAL A 408 1.57 10.26 6.22
N SER A 409 0.79 10.52 5.15
CA SER A 409 0.72 9.64 3.97
C SER A 409 2.07 9.53 3.26
N ALA A 410 2.75 10.66 3.00
CA ALA A 410 4.05 10.66 2.33
C ALA A 410 5.14 9.97 3.18
N MET A 411 5.17 10.23 4.49
CA MET A 411 6.11 9.55 5.39
C MET A 411 5.80 8.07 5.53
N TYR A 412 4.53 7.66 5.46
CA TYR A 412 4.16 6.26 5.45
C TYR A 412 4.59 5.56 4.15
N ASN A 413 4.42 6.20 3.00
CA ASN A 413 4.94 5.68 1.73
C ASN A 413 6.47 5.60 1.72
N LEU A 414 7.17 6.59 2.30
CA LEU A 414 8.63 6.54 2.48
C LEU A 414 9.05 5.36 3.37
N TYR A 415 8.35 5.14 4.49
CA TYR A 415 8.58 3.99 5.37
C TYR A 415 8.39 2.68 4.62
N ARG A 416 7.25 2.51 3.91
CA ARG A 416 6.97 1.31 3.11
C ARG A 416 8.04 1.06 2.05
N ALA A 417 8.47 2.09 1.34
CA ALA A 417 9.49 1.98 0.31
C ALA A 417 10.83 1.52 0.89
N ALA A 418 11.26 2.13 1.99
CA ALA A 418 12.52 1.79 2.66
C ALA A 418 12.48 0.43 3.39
N ASP A 419 11.29 -0.03 3.82
CA ASP A 419 11.11 -1.35 4.43
C ASP A 419 11.04 -2.49 3.40
N GLN A 420 10.41 -2.25 2.24
CA GLN A 420 10.07 -3.30 1.27
C GLN A 420 11.07 -3.40 0.11
N ALA A 421 11.77 -2.33 -0.23
CA ALA A 421 12.59 -2.23 -1.43
C ALA A 421 14.05 -1.82 -1.15
N ALA A 422 14.53 -1.99 0.08
CA ALA A 422 15.95 -1.86 0.42
C ALA A 422 16.71 -3.12 0.00
N PHE A 423 17.88 -2.94 -0.67
CA PHE A 423 18.70 -4.03 -1.11
C PHE A 423 20.14 -3.88 -0.59
N PRO A 424 20.89 -5.00 -0.47
CA PRO A 424 22.31 -4.95 -0.17
C PRO A 424 23.07 -4.13 -1.21
N GLY A 425 23.95 -3.25 -0.73
CA GLY A 425 24.70 -2.34 -1.59
C GLY A 425 24.01 -1.00 -1.83
N ASP A 426 22.78 -0.80 -1.38
CA ASP A 426 22.18 0.52 -1.32
C ASP A 426 22.99 1.42 -0.38
N ASP A 427 23.06 2.71 -0.71
CA ASP A 427 23.71 3.66 0.17
C ASP A 427 22.90 3.91 1.46
N GLY A 428 23.51 4.63 2.41
CA GLY A 428 22.89 4.85 3.71
C GLY A 428 21.59 5.64 3.71
N VAL A 429 21.19 6.26 2.56
CA VAL A 429 19.99 7.10 2.50
C VAL A 429 18.71 6.28 2.77
N VAL A 430 18.60 5.06 2.24
CA VAL A 430 17.43 4.20 2.47
C VAL A 430 17.27 3.88 3.96
N ARG A 431 18.39 3.61 4.66
CA ARG A 431 18.37 3.35 6.11
C ARG A 431 17.97 4.59 6.90
N ARG A 432 18.49 5.77 6.52
CA ARG A 432 18.10 7.03 7.16
C ARG A 432 16.65 7.35 6.91
N ALA A 433 16.16 7.15 5.67
CA ALA A 433 14.76 7.31 5.30
C ALA A 433 13.83 6.42 6.15
N LYS A 434 14.20 5.13 6.33
CA LYS A 434 13.44 4.20 7.18
C LYS A 434 13.41 4.68 8.64
N ALA A 435 14.57 5.04 9.20
CA ALA A 435 14.67 5.48 10.58
C ALA A 435 13.87 6.76 10.83
N TYR A 436 14.01 7.74 9.95
CA TYR A 436 13.31 9.02 10.05
C TYR A 436 11.78 8.84 9.94
N SER A 437 11.31 8.21 8.89
CA SER A 437 9.87 8.02 8.66
C SER A 437 9.23 7.16 9.76
N TYR A 438 9.92 6.13 10.25
CA TYR A 438 9.45 5.32 11.37
C TYR A 438 9.32 6.15 12.66
N ALA A 439 10.34 6.95 13.01
CA ALA A 439 10.30 7.81 14.18
C ALA A 439 9.18 8.85 14.11
N PHE A 440 9.02 9.51 12.95
CA PHE A 440 7.95 10.47 12.68
C PHE A 440 6.56 9.84 12.88
N LEU A 441 6.33 8.68 12.28
CA LEU A 441 5.03 8.00 12.37
C LEU A 441 4.73 7.48 13.78
N GLN A 442 5.74 7.02 14.51
CA GLN A 442 5.58 6.59 15.90
C GLN A 442 5.24 7.77 16.83
N GLU A 443 5.84 8.93 16.64
CA GLU A 443 5.52 10.16 17.38
C GLU A 443 4.07 10.58 17.12
N ARG A 444 3.65 10.61 15.85
CA ARG A 444 2.26 10.92 15.46
C ARG A 444 1.26 9.91 16.00
N ARG A 445 1.60 8.61 15.98
CA ARG A 445 0.77 7.56 16.58
C ARG A 445 0.62 7.75 18.09
N ALA A 446 1.70 8.07 18.77
CA ALA A 446 1.68 8.27 20.23
C ALA A 446 0.88 9.51 20.65
N SER A 447 0.86 10.56 19.84
CA SER A 447 0.04 11.76 20.06
C SER A 447 -1.42 11.60 19.61
N GLY A 448 -1.76 10.49 18.91
CA GLY A 448 -3.09 10.28 18.34
C GLY A 448 -3.39 11.13 17.09
N ASP A 449 -2.34 11.69 16.47
CA ASP A 449 -2.43 12.60 15.32
C ASP A 449 -1.87 11.94 14.04
N LEU A 450 -2.58 10.92 13.56
CA LEU A 450 -2.31 10.26 12.27
C LEU A 450 -3.19 10.82 11.15
N ASN A 451 -3.79 11.99 11.32
CA ASN A 451 -4.47 12.69 10.25
C ASN A 451 -3.44 13.25 9.24
N ASP A 452 -3.84 13.29 7.98
CA ASP A 452 -2.95 13.76 6.90
C ASP A 452 -3.29 15.18 6.47
N LYS A 453 -2.27 15.86 5.95
CA LYS A 453 -2.41 17.20 5.40
C LYS A 453 -2.94 17.20 3.96
N TRP A 454 -2.71 16.13 3.20
CA TRP A 454 -3.00 16.09 1.76
C TRP A 454 -4.17 15.20 1.39
N ILE A 455 -4.61 14.35 2.32
CA ILE A 455 -5.75 13.45 2.10
C ILE A 455 -6.63 13.35 3.34
N ILE A 456 -7.93 13.56 3.16
CA ILE A 456 -8.95 13.26 4.16
C ILE A 456 -9.39 11.82 3.95
N SER A 457 -8.94 10.92 4.83
CA SER A 457 -9.24 9.50 4.77
C SER A 457 -9.43 8.93 6.16
N SER A 458 -10.57 8.30 6.40
CA SER A 458 -10.88 7.64 7.68
C SER A 458 -10.03 6.39 7.91
N GLY A 459 -9.52 5.76 6.84
CA GLY A 459 -8.74 4.53 6.90
C GLY A 459 -7.26 4.72 7.20
N LEU A 460 -6.70 5.90 6.95
CA LEU A 460 -5.27 6.16 7.05
C LEU A 460 -4.67 5.88 8.43
N PRO A 461 -5.26 6.29 9.57
CA PRO A 461 -4.70 5.99 10.89
C PRO A 461 -4.58 4.49 11.16
N SER A 462 -5.56 3.70 10.76
CA SER A 462 -5.56 2.23 10.90
C SER A 462 -4.53 1.59 9.96
N GLU A 463 -4.41 2.12 8.75
CA GLU A 463 -3.44 1.67 7.75
C GLU A 463 -2.00 1.86 8.24
N VAL A 464 -1.67 3.06 8.73
CA VAL A 464 -0.36 3.39 9.28
C VAL A 464 -0.05 2.53 10.51
N THR A 465 -1.01 2.40 11.43
CA THR A 465 -0.85 1.58 12.64
C THR A 465 -0.54 0.13 12.29
N TYR A 466 -1.31 -0.47 11.37
CA TYR A 466 -1.08 -1.83 10.92
C TYR A 466 0.31 -2.00 10.26
N GLY A 467 0.70 -1.07 9.39
CA GLY A 467 2.01 -1.13 8.71
C GLY A 467 3.21 -0.99 9.65
N LEU A 468 3.06 -0.24 10.75
CA LEU A 468 4.09 -0.13 11.79
C LEU A 468 4.16 -1.39 12.67
N ASP A 469 3.01 -2.02 12.96
CA ASP A 469 2.94 -3.21 13.79
C ASP A 469 3.36 -4.48 13.03
N PHE A 470 3.16 -4.53 11.71
CA PHE A 470 3.52 -5.66 10.85
C PHE A 470 4.45 -5.21 9.70
N PRO A 471 5.76 -5.12 9.95
CA PRO A 471 6.73 -4.80 8.89
C PRO A 471 6.67 -5.84 7.77
N TRP A 472 7.03 -5.44 6.55
CA TRP A 472 6.87 -6.25 5.35
C TRP A 472 7.39 -7.69 5.46
N LYS A 473 8.54 -7.89 6.10
CA LYS A 473 9.13 -9.23 6.30
C LYS A 473 8.24 -10.15 7.14
N ALA A 474 7.44 -9.59 8.04
CA ALA A 474 6.55 -10.29 8.96
C ALA A 474 5.06 -10.11 8.62
N ASN A 475 4.74 -9.69 7.41
CA ASN A 475 3.38 -9.50 6.92
C ASN A 475 3.05 -10.53 5.84
N LEU A 476 1.85 -11.14 5.90
CA LEU A 476 1.41 -12.12 4.92
C LEU A 476 0.45 -11.46 3.89
N PRO A 477 0.57 -11.76 2.58
CA PRO A 477 -0.18 -11.05 1.55
C PRO A 477 -1.69 -11.00 1.79
N ARG A 478 -2.32 -12.12 2.16
CA ARG A 478 -3.78 -12.17 2.33
C ARG A 478 -4.25 -11.58 3.67
N VAL A 479 -3.38 -11.51 4.67
CA VAL A 479 -3.62 -10.74 5.91
C VAL A 479 -3.62 -9.25 5.60
N GLU A 480 -2.61 -8.76 4.88
CA GLU A 480 -2.56 -7.36 4.44
C GLU A 480 -3.79 -6.99 3.61
N THR A 481 -4.17 -7.82 2.64
CA THR A 481 -5.40 -7.59 1.86
C THR A 481 -6.63 -7.48 2.76
N ARG A 482 -6.79 -8.37 3.74
CA ARG A 482 -7.96 -8.34 4.64
C ARG A 482 -8.03 -7.05 5.45
N MET A 483 -6.89 -6.59 5.96
CA MET A 483 -6.83 -5.31 6.70
C MET A 483 -7.08 -4.13 5.77
N TYR A 484 -6.49 -4.16 4.58
CA TYR A 484 -6.64 -3.08 3.61
C TYR A 484 -8.07 -2.94 3.06
N LEU A 485 -8.83 -4.02 2.94
CA LEU A 485 -10.26 -3.96 2.60
C LEU A 485 -11.08 -3.12 3.58
N GLU A 486 -10.69 -3.10 4.86
CA GLU A 486 -11.32 -2.27 5.89
C GLU A 486 -10.80 -0.82 5.90
N GLN A 487 -9.60 -0.59 5.37
CA GLN A 487 -8.89 0.68 5.38
C GLN A 487 -9.04 1.46 4.05
N TYR A 488 -9.50 0.78 3.01
CA TYR A 488 -9.65 1.39 1.69
C TYR A 488 -10.81 2.38 1.68
N GLY A 489 -10.51 3.67 1.53
CA GLY A 489 -11.50 4.74 1.56
C GLY A 489 -12.35 4.85 0.30
N GLY A 490 -11.94 4.27 -0.81
CA GLY A 490 -12.69 4.32 -2.08
C GLY A 490 -13.02 5.75 -2.50
N SER A 491 -14.27 5.99 -2.89
CA SER A 491 -14.78 7.31 -3.27
C SER A 491 -14.90 8.30 -2.11
N ASP A 492 -14.81 7.84 -0.86
CA ASP A 492 -14.89 8.72 0.32
C ASP A 492 -13.58 9.48 0.56
N ASN A 493 -12.46 9.04 -0.02
CA ASN A 493 -11.19 9.75 0.06
C ASN A 493 -11.27 11.07 -0.70
N VAL A 494 -10.90 12.17 -0.01
CA VAL A 494 -10.85 13.52 -0.57
C VAL A 494 -9.42 14.03 -0.46
N TRP A 495 -8.89 14.51 -1.58
CA TRP A 495 -7.55 15.05 -1.67
C TRP A 495 -7.55 16.56 -1.51
N ILE A 496 -6.53 17.09 -0.84
CA ILE A 496 -6.38 18.51 -0.55
C ILE A 496 -5.29 19.09 -1.46
N GLY A 497 -5.72 19.96 -2.38
CA GLY A 497 -4.85 20.80 -3.19
C GLY A 497 -5.10 22.28 -2.91
N LYS A 498 -5.14 23.11 -3.95
CA LYS A 498 -5.71 24.46 -3.88
C LYS A 498 -7.21 24.42 -3.64
N VAL A 499 -7.84 23.35 -4.09
CA VAL A 499 -9.23 22.97 -3.85
C VAL A 499 -9.29 21.51 -3.49
N LEU A 500 -10.41 21.06 -2.96
CA LEU A 500 -10.67 19.64 -2.76
C LEU A 500 -10.83 18.94 -4.12
N HIS A 501 -10.27 17.73 -4.24
CA HIS A 501 -10.40 16.95 -5.47
C HIS A 501 -10.44 15.44 -5.16
N ARG A 502 -10.90 14.66 -6.16
CA ARG A 502 -11.05 13.22 -6.09
C ARG A 502 -10.36 12.57 -7.28
N MET A 503 -9.79 11.41 -7.04
CA MET A 503 -9.04 10.62 -8.02
C MET A 503 -9.84 9.34 -8.31
N HIS A 504 -10.77 9.43 -9.26
CA HIS A 504 -11.79 8.41 -9.50
C HIS A 504 -11.24 7.10 -10.06
N LEU A 505 -10.10 7.13 -10.76
CA LEU A 505 -9.54 5.95 -11.40
C LEU A 505 -9.13 4.86 -10.40
N PHE A 506 -8.53 5.23 -9.27
CA PHE A 506 -8.02 4.26 -8.29
C PHE A 506 -8.67 4.36 -6.90
N ASN A 507 -9.43 5.42 -6.63
CA ASN A 507 -10.28 5.56 -5.45
C ASN A 507 -11.74 5.43 -5.85
N ASN A 508 -12.18 4.21 -6.13
CA ASN A 508 -13.54 3.95 -6.57
C ASN A 508 -14.12 2.69 -5.92
N GLU A 509 -15.45 2.62 -5.91
CA GLU A 509 -16.19 1.50 -5.33
C GLU A 509 -16.08 0.19 -6.11
N LEU A 510 -15.76 0.25 -7.41
CA LEU A 510 -15.67 -0.94 -8.25
C LEU A 510 -14.50 -1.84 -7.84
N PHE A 511 -13.35 -1.23 -7.52
CA PHE A 511 -12.17 -1.96 -7.01
C PHE A 511 -12.49 -2.66 -5.69
N LEU A 512 -13.15 -1.96 -4.77
CA LEU A 512 -13.54 -2.51 -3.47
C LEU A 512 -14.55 -3.65 -3.62
N LYS A 513 -15.57 -3.48 -4.46
CA LYS A 513 -16.59 -4.53 -4.76
C LYS A 513 -15.95 -5.77 -5.36
N LEU A 514 -15.06 -5.60 -6.34
CA LEU A 514 -14.33 -6.71 -6.94
C LEU A 514 -13.46 -7.43 -5.91
N ALA A 515 -12.71 -6.68 -5.10
CA ALA A 515 -11.84 -7.25 -4.09
C ALA A 515 -12.62 -7.99 -2.99
N LYS A 516 -13.75 -7.45 -2.53
CA LYS A 516 -14.65 -8.14 -1.58
C LYS A 516 -15.22 -9.43 -2.17
N ALA A 517 -15.64 -9.42 -3.43
CA ALA A 517 -16.16 -10.61 -4.11
C ALA A 517 -15.07 -11.70 -4.27
N ASP A 518 -13.86 -11.31 -4.66
CA ASP A 518 -12.69 -12.20 -4.75
C ASP A 518 -12.34 -12.77 -3.37
N PHE A 519 -12.28 -11.93 -2.35
CA PHE A 519 -11.97 -12.35 -0.99
C PHE A 519 -13.02 -13.32 -0.43
N SER A 520 -14.30 -13.07 -0.66
CA SER A 520 -15.40 -13.97 -0.24
C SER A 520 -15.30 -15.34 -0.92
N ASN A 521 -14.90 -15.39 -2.21
CA ASN A 521 -14.66 -16.65 -2.90
C ASN A 521 -13.46 -17.41 -2.30
N PHE A 522 -12.37 -16.69 -2.01
CA PHE A 522 -11.22 -17.25 -1.32
C PHE A 522 -11.61 -17.84 0.05
N GLN A 523 -12.39 -17.13 0.87
CA GLN A 523 -12.87 -17.63 2.16
C GLN A 523 -13.69 -18.92 2.03
N ARG A 524 -14.61 -18.95 1.05
CA ARG A 524 -15.41 -20.16 0.79
C ARG A 524 -14.52 -21.34 0.43
N GLN A 525 -13.54 -21.14 -0.43
CA GLN A 525 -12.55 -22.15 -0.81
C GLN A 525 -11.74 -22.62 0.40
N CYS A 526 -11.25 -21.69 1.23
CA CYS A 526 -10.50 -22.04 2.44
C CYS A 526 -11.30 -22.88 3.42
N ARG A 527 -12.57 -22.56 3.64
CA ARG A 527 -13.44 -23.34 4.54
C ARG A 527 -13.63 -24.78 4.04
N LEU A 528 -13.78 -24.99 2.73
CA LEU A 528 -13.90 -26.33 2.12
C LEU A 528 -12.57 -27.11 2.22
N GLU A 529 -11.46 -26.49 1.90
CA GLU A 529 -10.13 -27.09 1.98
C GLU A 529 -9.78 -27.46 3.43
N TRP A 530 -10.09 -26.57 4.38
CA TRP A 530 -9.90 -26.84 5.81
C TRP A 530 -10.69 -28.07 6.28
N GLN A 531 -11.96 -28.20 5.91
CA GLN A 531 -12.74 -29.38 6.25
C GLN A 531 -12.14 -30.66 5.66
N GLY A 532 -11.58 -30.58 4.47
CA GLY A 532 -10.86 -31.67 3.83
C GLY A 532 -9.59 -32.06 4.60
N LEU A 533 -8.79 -31.06 4.99
CA LEU A 533 -7.57 -31.26 5.77
C LEU A 533 -7.87 -31.83 7.17
N LYS A 534 -8.90 -31.33 7.86
CA LYS A 534 -9.33 -31.83 9.16
C LYS A 534 -9.66 -33.32 9.08
N ARG A 535 -10.54 -33.73 8.13
CA ARG A 535 -10.86 -35.13 7.90
C ARG A 535 -9.65 -36.00 7.57
N TRP A 536 -8.70 -35.46 6.82
CA TRP A 536 -7.47 -36.17 6.51
C TRP A 536 -6.59 -36.39 7.74
N CYS A 537 -6.47 -35.39 8.65
CA CYS A 537 -5.79 -35.54 9.93
C CYS A 537 -6.45 -36.60 10.82
N GLU A 538 -7.79 -36.59 10.94
CA GLU A 538 -8.58 -37.54 11.71
C GLU A 538 -8.45 -38.97 11.15
N LYS A 539 -8.54 -39.13 9.83
CA LYS A 539 -8.39 -40.45 9.16
C LYS A 539 -7.03 -41.09 9.44
N ASN A 540 -5.98 -40.28 9.52
CA ASN A 540 -4.62 -40.75 9.76
C ASN A 540 -4.19 -40.69 11.22
N ASN A 541 -5.12 -40.46 12.16
CA ASN A 541 -4.90 -40.39 13.60
C ASN A 541 -3.71 -39.48 13.99
N LEU A 542 -3.52 -38.33 13.32
CA LEU A 542 -2.35 -37.47 13.52
C LEU A 542 -2.33 -36.82 14.90
N GLU A 543 -3.45 -36.80 15.63
CA GLU A 543 -3.53 -36.34 17.02
C GLU A 543 -2.60 -37.15 17.94
N MET A 544 -2.43 -38.46 17.69
CA MET A 544 -1.52 -39.32 18.46
C MET A 544 -0.05 -38.90 18.34
N TYR A 545 0.29 -38.12 17.32
CA TYR A 545 1.61 -37.56 17.07
C TYR A 545 1.73 -36.07 17.46
N GLY A 546 0.80 -35.56 18.29
CA GLY A 546 0.82 -34.20 18.81
C GLY A 546 0.27 -33.12 17.85
N VAL A 547 -0.41 -33.55 16.78
CA VAL A 547 -1.08 -32.61 15.87
C VAL A 547 -2.46 -32.24 16.41
N THR A 548 -2.61 -31.03 16.89
CA THR A 548 -3.92 -30.52 17.33
C THR A 548 -4.69 -29.88 16.16
N PRO A 549 -6.04 -29.78 16.24
CA PRO A 549 -6.80 -29.03 15.23
C PRO A 549 -6.31 -27.60 15.04
N GLN A 550 -5.88 -26.95 16.14
CA GLN A 550 -5.34 -25.59 16.09
C GLN A 550 -4.00 -25.52 15.34
N SER A 551 -3.07 -26.45 15.59
CA SER A 551 -1.79 -26.49 14.89
C SER A 551 -1.97 -26.79 13.40
N ALA A 552 -2.87 -27.70 13.04
CA ALA A 552 -3.21 -28.00 11.65
C ALA A 552 -3.86 -26.78 10.96
N MET A 553 -4.73 -26.04 11.66
CA MET A 553 -5.31 -24.81 11.14
C MET A 553 -4.24 -23.73 10.90
N ARG A 554 -3.30 -23.55 11.83
CA ARG A 554 -2.18 -22.60 11.65
C ARG A 554 -1.32 -22.97 10.45
N ALA A 555 -1.02 -24.26 10.26
CA ALA A 555 -0.29 -24.75 9.08
C ALA A 555 -1.03 -24.44 7.77
N TYR A 556 -2.34 -24.69 7.74
CA TYR A 556 -3.18 -24.36 6.58
C TYR A 556 -3.25 -22.86 6.33
N PHE A 557 -3.46 -22.05 7.37
CA PHE A 557 -3.54 -20.61 7.28
C PHE A 557 -2.27 -19.99 6.68
N LEU A 558 -1.09 -20.43 7.11
CA LEU A 558 0.18 -19.94 6.55
C LEU A 558 0.28 -20.21 5.05
N ALA A 559 -0.16 -21.39 4.59
CA ALA A 559 -0.21 -21.70 3.17
C ALA A 559 -1.23 -20.82 2.41
N ALA A 560 -2.46 -20.70 2.94
CA ALA A 560 -3.54 -19.98 2.30
C ALA A 560 -3.32 -18.44 2.27
N ALA A 561 -2.69 -17.89 3.31
CA ALA A 561 -2.38 -16.47 3.37
C ALA A 561 -1.29 -16.03 2.36
N ASN A 562 -0.51 -16.96 1.84
CA ASN A 562 0.52 -16.71 0.83
C ASN A 562 0.12 -17.15 -0.57
N ILE A 563 -0.65 -18.23 -0.71
CA ILE A 563 -1.09 -18.80 -2.00
C ILE A 563 -2.61 -18.75 -1.99
N PHE A 564 -3.18 -17.73 -2.59
CA PHE A 564 -4.63 -17.46 -2.48
C PHE A 564 -5.39 -17.57 -3.81
N GLU A 565 -4.73 -17.77 -4.93
CA GLU A 565 -5.36 -18.00 -6.23
C GLU A 565 -6.16 -19.32 -6.21
N GLN A 566 -7.35 -19.32 -6.81
CA GLN A 566 -8.29 -20.45 -6.75
C GLN A 566 -7.73 -21.72 -7.40
N ASP A 567 -7.00 -21.60 -8.47
CA ASP A 567 -6.40 -22.69 -9.25
C ASP A 567 -5.18 -23.33 -8.57
N ARG A 568 -4.66 -22.73 -7.47
CA ARG A 568 -3.47 -23.20 -6.74
C ARG A 568 -3.80 -24.00 -5.47
N ALA A 569 -4.97 -24.63 -5.39
CA ALA A 569 -5.40 -25.43 -4.25
C ALA A 569 -4.43 -26.60 -3.94
N ALA A 570 -3.88 -27.25 -4.97
CA ALA A 570 -2.91 -28.34 -4.79
C ALA A 570 -1.65 -27.89 -4.07
N GLU A 571 -1.14 -26.70 -4.40
CA GLU A 571 0.03 -26.10 -3.75
C GLU A 571 -0.25 -25.74 -2.29
N ARG A 572 -1.42 -25.14 -1.98
CA ARG A 572 -1.84 -24.84 -0.60
C ARG A 572 -1.95 -26.08 0.26
N LEU A 573 -2.66 -27.09 -0.24
CA LEU A 573 -2.87 -28.35 0.49
C LEU A 573 -1.57 -29.16 0.62
N GLY A 574 -0.70 -29.14 -0.41
CA GLY A 574 0.63 -29.72 -0.35
C GLY A 574 1.47 -29.11 0.76
N TRP A 575 1.53 -27.77 0.81
CA TRP A 575 2.20 -27.05 1.90
C TRP A 575 1.62 -27.43 3.27
N ALA A 576 0.31 -27.30 3.46
CA ALA A 576 -0.34 -27.54 4.74
C ALA A 576 -0.11 -28.98 5.25
N ARG A 577 -0.27 -29.99 4.37
CA ARG A 577 -0.04 -31.41 4.74
C ARG A 577 1.43 -31.68 5.08
N THR A 578 2.35 -31.11 4.30
CA THR A 578 3.79 -31.21 4.56
C THR A 578 4.13 -30.61 5.94
N ALA A 579 3.63 -29.41 6.23
CA ALA A 579 3.84 -28.77 7.53
C ALA A 579 3.28 -29.60 8.69
N VAL A 580 2.09 -30.18 8.54
CA VAL A 580 1.45 -31.05 9.56
C VAL A 580 2.26 -32.33 9.79
N ILE A 581 2.70 -33.03 8.73
CA ILE A 581 3.50 -34.25 8.87
C ILE A 581 4.88 -33.94 9.48
N ALA A 582 5.54 -32.87 9.03
CA ALA A 582 6.82 -32.45 9.59
C ALA A 582 6.69 -32.10 11.07
N GLN A 583 5.60 -31.42 11.48
CA GLN A 583 5.31 -31.18 12.90
C GLN A 583 5.07 -32.48 13.67
N ALA A 584 4.29 -33.44 13.14
CA ALA A 584 4.03 -34.71 13.77
C ALA A 584 5.33 -35.48 14.04
N ILE A 585 6.21 -35.56 13.03
CA ILE A 585 7.53 -36.20 13.16
C ILE A 585 8.37 -35.49 14.21
N SER A 586 8.49 -34.14 14.13
CA SER A 586 9.28 -33.36 15.10
C SER A 586 8.74 -33.51 16.53
N SER A 587 7.44 -33.59 16.74
CA SER A 587 6.83 -33.79 18.07
C SER A 587 7.17 -35.15 18.66
N CYS A 588 7.33 -36.21 17.85
CA CYS A 588 7.79 -37.51 18.30
C CYS A 588 9.21 -37.48 18.88
N PHE A 589 10.10 -36.62 18.32
CA PHE A 589 11.46 -36.45 18.85
C PHE A 589 11.48 -35.84 20.25
N LEU A 590 10.55 -34.92 20.52
CA LEU A 590 10.49 -34.22 21.81
C LEU A 590 9.89 -35.05 22.95
N SER A 591 9.09 -36.07 22.61
CA SER A 591 8.26 -36.81 23.60
C SER A 591 8.70 -38.23 23.88
N SER A 592 9.60 -38.84 23.10
CA SER A 592 9.86 -40.27 23.11
C SER A 592 11.31 -40.62 23.53
N ASN A 593 11.49 -41.83 24.07
CA ASN A 593 12.83 -42.43 24.20
C ASN A 593 13.55 -42.47 22.85
N ALA A 594 14.76 -41.99 22.75
CA ALA A 594 15.58 -41.89 21.55
C ALA A 594 15.57 -43.16 20.68
N TYR A 595 15.59 -44.32 21.27
CA TYR A 595 15.54 -45.63 20.57
C TYR A 595 14.25 -45.90 19.79
N ALA A 596 13.10 -45.46 20.29
CA ALA A 596 11.81 -45.67 19.60
C ALA A 596 11.67 -44.73 18.40
N THR A 597 12.27 -43.55 18.47
CA THR A 597 12.23 -42.55 17.42
C THR A 597 13.14 -42.90 16.25
N ASP A 598 14.35 -43.42 16.53
CA ASP A 598 15.30 -43.85 15.49
C ASP A 598 14.72 -45.01 14.66
N SER A 599 14.08 -45.99 15.31
CA SER A 599 13.44 -47.15 14.64
C SER A 599 12.26 -46.68 13.76
N MET A 600 11.48 -45.69 14.19
CA MET A 600 10.38 -45.12 13.40
C MET A 600 10.90 -44.39 12.14
N LEU A 601 11.99 -43.63 12.29
CA LEU A 601 12.61 -42.91 11.16
C LEU A 601 13.21 -43.86 10.14
N GLU A 602 13.97 -44.87 10.61
CA GLU A 602 14.51 -45.92 9.77
C GLU A 602 13.41 -46.63 9.00
N GLY A 603 12.27 -46.88 9.64
CA GLY A 603 11.07 -47.44 9.02
C GLY A 603 10.51 -46.53 7.92
N LEU A 604 10.35 -45.22 8.17
CA LEU A 604 9.86 -44.24 7.18
C LEU A 604 10.84 -44.13 6.00
N ILE A 605 12.13 -44.05 6.24
CA ILE A 605 13.18 -44.01 5.20
C ILE A 605 13.18 -45.28 4.37
N GLY A 606 13.06 -46.46 5.01
CA GLY A 606 13.01 -47.78 4.38
C GLY A 606 11.83 -47.89 3.41
N GLU A 607 10.64 -47.42 3.81
CA GLU A 607 9.43 -47.41 2.96
C GLU A 607 9.51 -46.43 1.78
N LEU A 608 10.13 -45.28 1.98
CA LEU A 608 10.35 -44.32 0.89
C LEU A 608 11.42 -44.80 -0.14
N THR A 609 12.29 -45.75 0.27
CA THR A 609 13.33 -46.32 -0.59
C THR A 609 12.87 -47.56 -1.33
N SER A 610 11.83 -48.27 -0.87
CA SER A 610 11.35 -49.46 -1.52
C SER A 610 10.44 -49.10 -2.72
N ASP A 611 10.79 -49.64 -3.93
CA ASP A 611 9.93 -49.55 -5.10
C ASP A 611 8.50 -50.01 -4.75
N GLY A 612 7.49 -49.13 -4.93
CA GLY A 612 6.11 -49.23 -4.49
C GLY A 612 5.33 -50.48 -4.93
N HIS A 613 5.97 -51.53 -5.44
CA HIS A 613 5.33 -52.78 -5.87
C HIS A 613 5.27 -53.90 -4.80
N ASN A 614 5.86 -53.72 -3.61
CA ASN A 614 5.98 -54.77 -2.62
C ASN A 614 5.07 -54.62 -1.37
N LEU A 615 4.23 -53.57 -1.29
CA LEU A 615 3.35 -53.34 -0.12
C LEU A 615 2.30 -54.44 0.13
N ALA A 616 1.91 -55.19 -0.89
CA ALA A 616 0.90 -56.27 -0.77
C ALA A 616 1.44 -57.59 -0.21
N ARG A 617 2.73 -57.74 0.05
CA ARG A 617 3.35 -59.05 0.40
C ARG A 617 4.01 -59.13 1.77
N ARG A 618 4.23 -58.02 2.51
CA ARG A 618 4.80 -58.08 3.86
C ARG A 618 3.76 -57.82 4.95
N GLY A 619 3.02 -58.88 5.35
CA GLY A 619 2.29 -58.91 6.60
C GLY A 619 3.25 -58.90 7.82
N GLY A 620 4.02 -57.87 8.00
CA GLY A 620 4.88 -57.64 9.16
C GLY A 620 4.14 -56.84 10.22
N LYS A 621 4.20 -57.28 11.47
CA LYS A 621 3.63 -56.68 12.67
C LYS A 621 4.19 -55.29 12.93
N TYR A 622 3.70 -54.24 12.23
CA TYR A 622 3.89 -52.86 12.69
C TYR A 622 2.75 -52.52 13.65
N SER A 623 3.06 -51.73 14.67
CA SER A 623 2.08 -51.20 15.61
C SER A 623 1.03 -50.37 14.83
N THR A 624 -0.24 -50.46 15.21
CA THR A 624 -1.34 -49.69 14.57
C THR A 624 -1.11 -48.17 14.57
N THR A 625 -0.21 -47.69 15.41
CA THR A 625 0.21 -46.30 15.51
C THR A 625 1.18 -45.88 14.38
N GLU A 626 2.13 -46.71 13.97
CA GLU A 626 3.11 -46.42 12.91
C GLU A 626 2.47 -46.32 11.51
N ASN A 627 1.34 -46.97 11.31
CA ASN A 627 0.61 -46.97 10.05
C ASN A 627 -0.05 -45.61 9.70
N GLY A 628 -0.47 -44.81 10.70
CA GLY A 628 -1.18 -43.54 10.46
C GLY A 628 -0.27 -42.49 9.80
N LEU A 629 0.93 -42.29 10.33
CA LEU A 629 1.88 -41.29 9.78
C LEU A 629 2.43 -41.70 8.42
N LEU A 630 2.72 -42.99 8.22
CA LEU A 630 3.14 -43.52 6.93
C LEU A 630 2.06 -43.37 5.86
N ASN A 631 0.79 -43.68 6.24
CA ASN A 631 -0.35 -43.52 5.34
C ASN A 631 -0.54 -42.03 4.96
N ALA A 632 -0.40 -41.12 5.93
CA ALA A 632 -0.49 -39.68 5.65
C ALA A 632 0.58 -39.22 4.66
N LEU A 633 1.81 -39.73 4.79
CA LEU A 633 2.92 -39.41 3.89
C LEU A 633 2.67 -39.96 2.48
N HIS A 634 2.20 -41.23 2.36
CA HIS A 634 1.84 -41.79 1.05
C HIS A 634 0.69 -41.02 0.40
N GLU A 635 -0.37 -40.70 1.16
CA GLU A 635 -1.49 -39.90 0.63
C GLU A 635 -1.04 -38.49 0.21
N LEU A 636 -0.11 -37.86 0.94
CA LEU A 636 0.46 -36.57 0.51
C LEU A 636 1.15 -36.73 -0.84
N ILE A 637 1.99 -37.76 -1.02
CA ILE A 637 2.72 -37.99 -2.25
C ILE A 637 1.76 -38.28 -3.42
N ASP A 638 0.76 -39.14 -3.21
CA ASP A 638 -0.17 -39.55 -4.27
C ASP A 638 -1.15 -38.45 -4.67
N LEU A 639 -1.62 -37.62 -3.70
CA LEU A 639 -2.59 -36.56 -3.95
C LEU A 639 -1.96 -35.23 -4.44
N SER A 640 -0.69 -35.02 -4.13
CA SER A 640 -0.04 -33.73 -4.37
C SER A 640 0.83 -33.72 -5.63
N ALA A 641 1.20 -34.90 -6.14
CA ALA A 641 2.16 -35.01 -7.26
C ALA A 641 1.45 -35.49 -8.55
N PRO A 642 1.36 -34.64 -9.58
CA PRO A 642 0.74 -35.03 -10.85
C PRO A 642 1.68 -35.88 -11.69
N GLY A 643 1.64 -37.22 -11.49
CA GLY A 643 2.40 -38.18 -12.26
C GLY A 643 3.59 -38.81 -11.53
N LYS A 644 4.15 -39.88 -12.12
CA LYS A 644 5.18 -40.72 -11.48
C LYS A 644 6.44 -39.94 -11.13
N ASP A 645 6.94 -39.12 -12.04
CA ASP A 645 8.17 -38.34 -11.83
C ASP A 645 8.03 -37.33 -10.68
N ALA A 646 6.86 -36.74 -10.54
CA ALA A 646 6.56 -35.82 -9.45
C ALA A 646 6.47 -36.54 -8.10
N SER A 647 5.87 -37.73 -8.08
CA SER A 647 5.81 -38.57 -6.88
C SER A 647 7.22 -39.02 -6.44
N ASP A 648 8.06 -39.44 -7.38
CA ASP A 648 9.44 -39.86 -7.10
C ASP A 648 10.27 -38.68 -6.58
N ASN A 649 10.14 -37.48 -7.15
CA ASN A 649 10.79 -36.26 -6.66
C ASN A 649 10.35 -35.89 -5.25
N LEU A 650 9.07 -36.04 -4.93
CA LEU A 650 8.56 -35.71 -3.59
C LEU A 650 9.02 -36.77 -2.57
N ARG A 651 9.08 -38.05 -2.94
CA ARG A 651 9.69 -39.13 -2.12
C ARG A 651 11.14 -38.82 -1.78
N GLU A 652 11.93 -38.42 -2.76
CA GLU A 652 13.35 -38.10 -2.56
C GLU A 652 13.52 -36.82 -1.67
N ALA A 653 12.66 -35.81 -1.83
CA ALA A 653 12.69 -34.64 -0.97
C ALA A 653 12.40 -34.99 0.50
N TRP A 654 11.41 -35.83 0.78
CA TRP A 654 11.11 -36.32 2.11
C TRP A 654 12.21 -37.22 2.68
N LYS A 655 12.77 -38.10 1.88
CA LYS A 655 13.89 -38.96 2.28
C LYS A 655 15.11 -38.14 2.68
N THR A 656 15.47 -37.12 1.89
CA THR A 656 16.58 -36.22 2.19
C THR A 656 16.35 -35.51 3.52
N TRP A 657 15.13 -34.95 3.72
CA TRP A 657 14.76 -34.29 4.97
C TRP A 657 14.84 -35.21 6.18
N LEU A 658 14.35 -36.45 6.08
CA LEU A 658 14.42 -37.45 7.19
C LEU A 658 15.87 -37.84 7.50
N MET A 659 16.73 -38.01 6.47
CA MET A 659 18.17 -38.32 6.67
C MET A 659 18.88 -37.18 7.37
N GLU A 660 18.62 -35.94 7.01
CA GLU A 660 19.21 -34.76 7.66
C GLU A 660 18.73 -34.62 9.11
N LEU A 661 17.51 -34.99 9.40
CA LEU A 661 16.97 -35.01 10.76
C LEU A 661 17.69 -36.01 11.65
N THR A 662 18.06 -37.20 11.13
CA THR A 662 18.81 -38.23 11.86
C THR A 662 20.28 -37.87 12.08
N THR A 663 20.94 -37.24 11.10
CA THR A 663 22.37 -36.94 11.16
C THR A 663 22.72 -35.77 12.09
N ASN A 664 21.83 -34.79 12.23
CA ASN A 664 22.09 -33.54 12.96
C ASN A 664 21.58 -33.53 14.41
N GLY A 665 21.28 -34.70 15.01
CA GLY A 665 20.85 -34.78 16.42
C GLY A 665 19.56 -34.05 16.76
N GLY A 666 18.73 -33.76 15.80
CA GLY A 666 17.32 -33.34 15.96
C GLY A 666 17.04 -31.89 16.35
N HIS A 667 17.99 -31.07 16.80
CA HIS A 667 17.63 -29.82 17.52
C HIS A 667 18.01 -28.48 16.88
N GLU A 668 19.09 -28.33 16.14
CA GLU A 668 19.52 -26.97 15.72
C GLU A 668 19.24 -26.58 14.27
N SER A 669 19.00 -27.52 13.37
CA SER A 669 18.84 -27.25 11.94
C SER A 669 17.42 -27.51 11.37
N CYS A 670 16.49 -27.95 12.21
CA CYS A 670 15.17 -28.43 11.74
C CYS A 670 14.35 -27.34 10.97
N GLY A 671 14.41 -26.09 11.42
CA GLY A 671 13.63 -25.00 10.81
C GLY A 671 13.99 -24.73 9.34
N GLY A 672 15.28 -24.67 9.04
CA GLY A 672 15.77 -24.39 7.67
C GLY A 672 15.46 -25.54 6.71
N ASN A 673 15.70 -26.77 7.11
CA ASN A 673 15.45 -27.94 6.28
C ASN A 673 13.95 -28.15 6.03
N THR A 674 13.10 -27.89 7.03
CA THR A 674 11.64 -27.92 6.88
C THR A 674 11.17 -26.83 5.91
N ALA A 675 11.75 -25.64 5.95
CA ALA A 675 11.44 -24.58 5.00
C ALA A 675 11.76 -24.98 3.55
N LEU A 676 12.92 -25.62 3.33
CA LEU A 676 13.27 -26.12 2.00
C LEU A 676 12.34 -27.25 1.53
N LEU A 677 11.93 -28.16 2.42
CA LEU A 677 10.96 -29.19 2.12
C LEU A 677 9.61 -28.59 1.70
N LEU A 678 9.15 -27.54 2.37
CA LEU A 678 7.93 -26.81 1.99
C LEU A 678 8.04 -26.19 0.61
N VAL A 679 9.14 -25.48 0.32
CA VAL A 679 9.40 -24.91 -1.01
C VAL A 679 9.36 -26.01 -2.07
N ARG A 680 10.06 -27.10 -1.85
CA ARG A 680 10.16 -28.21 -2.80
C ARG A 680 8.79 -28.86 -3.03
N THR A 681 7.99 -29.05 -1.99
CA THR A 681 6.64 -29.58 -2.09
C THR A 681 5.75 -28.68 -2.97
N VAL A 682 5.78 -27.36 -2.74
CA VAL A 682 4.98 -26.40 -3.52
C VAL A 682 5.39 -26.40 -5.00
N GLU A 683 6.69 -26.45 -5.31
CA GLU A 683 7.20 -26.56 -6.67
C GLU A 683 6.70 -27.82 -7.39
N ILE A 684 6.76 -28.96 -6.71
CA ILE A 684 6.29 -30.24 -7.25
C ILE A 684 4.77 -30.20 -7.48
N CYS A 685 3.99 -29.72 -6.52
CA CYS A 685 2.54 -29.59 -6.65
C CYS A 685 2.11 -28.64 -7.77
N SER A 686 2.95 -27.67 -8.10
CA SER A 686 2.71 -26.73 -9.21
C SER A 686 3.03 -27.31 -10.61
N GLY A 687 3.59 -28.54 -10.68
CA GLY A 687 4.08 -29.13 -11.93
C GLY A 687 5.32 -28.46 -12.51
N ARG A 688 6.01 -27.61 -11.76
CA ARG A 688 7.17 -26.82 -12.21
C ARG A 688 8.51 -27.44 -11.83
N HIS A 689 8.52 -28.68 -11.37
CA HIS A 689 9.74 -29.42 -11.10
C HIS A 689 10.46 -29.73 -12.43
N SER A 690 11.68 -29.22 -12.57
CA SER A 690 12.52 -29.58 -13.69
C SER A 690 13.00 -31.01 -13.50
N SER A 691 12.51 -31.92 -14.33
CA SER A 691 12.97 -33.32 -14.40
C SER A 691 14.34 -33.45 -15.04
N ALA A 692 14.90 -32.37 -15.58
CA ALA A 692 16.21 -32.41 -16.30
C ALA A 692 17.34 -32.00 -15.35
N ASN A 693 18.13 -32.98 -14.98
CA ASN A 693 19.49 -32.84 -14.38
C ASN A 693 19.59 -32.13 -13.05
N GLN A 694 19.44 -32.87 -11.95
CA GLN A 694 19.82 -32.46 -10.59
C GLN A 694 21.29 -32.01 -10.47
N ASN A 695 22.11 -32.23 -11.51
CA ASN A 695 23.54 -31.90 -11.51
C ASN A 695 23.87 -30.46 -11.93
N LEU A 696 22.91 -29.64 -12.32
CA LEU A 696 23.12 -28.24 -12.73
C LEU A 696 22.03 -27.33 -12.19
N LYS A 697 21.91 -27.26 -10.84
CA LYS A 697 21.07 -26.17 -10.23
C LYS A 697 21.70 -24.83 -10.61
N PRO A 698 20.93 -23.85 -11.12
CA PRO A 698 21.44 -22.50 -11.31
C PRO A 698 22.01 -21.95 -9.99
N ALA A 699 23.11 -21.21 -10.05
CA ALA A 699 23.72 -20.60 -8.86
C ALA A 699 22.73 -19.75 -8.05
N GLU A 700 21.81 -19.11 -8.75
CA GLU A 700 20.72 -18.33 -8.17
C GLU A 700 19.75 -19.20 -7.30
N TYR A 701 19.44 -20.42 -7.74
CA TYR A 701 18.60 -21.34 -6.97
C TYR A 701 19.29 -21.77 -5.67
N SER A 702 20.58 -22.09 -5.74
CA SER A 702 21.38 -22.46 -4.56
C SER A 702 21.50 -21.29 -3.57
N GLN A 703 21.53 -20.04 -4.07
CA GLN A 703 21.52 -18.86 -3.21
C GLN A 703 20.19 -18.69 -2.48
N LEU A 704 19.05 -18.90 -3.18
CA LEU A 704 17.72 -18.87 -2.57
C LEU A 704 17.56 -19.95 -1.49
N GLU A 705 18.02 -21.19 -1.76
CA GLU A 705 18.04 -22.28 -0.76
C GLU A 705 18.87 -21.89 0.47
N LYS A 706 20.08 -21.38 0.27
CA LYS A 706 21.00 -21.01 1.35
C LYS A 706 20.39 -19.91 2.24
N LEU A 707 19.87 -18.84 1.65
CA LEU A 707 19.30 -17.72 2.39
C LEU A 707 18.03 -18.16 3.15
N THR A 708 17.13 -18.89 2.48
CA THR A 708 15.90 -19.39 3.11
C THR A 708 16.21 -20.32 4.29
N SER A 709 17.13 -21.28 4.10
CA SER A 709 17.54 -22.18 5.19
C SER A 709 18.18 -21.42 6.34
N SER A 710 19.09 -20.48 6.09
CA SER A 710 19.76 -19.68 7.12
C SER A 710 18.77 -18.88 7.96
N ILE A 711 17.88 -18.12 7.30
CA ILE A 711 16.87 -17.28 7.98
C ILE A 711 15.94 -18.15 8.84
N CYS A 712 15.39 -19.23 8.27
CA CYS A 712 14.42 -20.07 8.96
C CYS A 712 15.05 -20.84 10.13
N SER A 713 16.32 -21.25 10.03
CA SER A 713 17.05 -21.86 11.16
C SER A 713 17.25 -20.89 12.31
N LYS A 714 17.68 -19.64 12.01
CA LYS A 714 17.85 -18.59 13.02
C LYS A 714 16.56 -18.28 13.76
N LEU A 715 15.43 -18.20 13.04
CA LEU A 715 14.12 -17.93 13.64
C LEU A 715 13.59 -19.13 14.46
N GLY A 716 13.85 -20.37 14.03
CA GLY A 716 13.51 -21.58 14.77
C GLY A 716 14.26 -21.70 16.09
N SER A 717 15.56 -21.40 16.11
CA SER A 717 16.39 -21.41 17.31
C SER A 717 15.95 -20.37 18.35
N ARG A 718 15.47 -19.18 17.91
CA ARG A 718 14.91 -18.16 18.81
C ARG A 718 13.66 -18.65 19.56
N SER A 719 12.77 -19.34 18.86
CA SER A 719 11.54 -19.88 19.46
C SER A 719 11.83 -20.89 20.58
N LEU A 720 12.89 -21.70 20.43
CA LEU A 720 13.31 -22.67 21.43
C LEU A 720 14.01 -21.98 22.63
N SER A 721 14.77 -20.91 22.43
CA SER A 721 15.48 -20.17 23.48
C SER A 721 14.52 -19.37 24.37
N GLN A 722 13.40 -18.93 23.89
CA GLN A 722 12.36 -18.25 24.68
C GLN A 722 11.62 -19.21 25.64
N VAL A 723 11.57 -20.50 25.32
CA VAL A 723 10.99 -21.53 26.19
C VAL A 723 11.93 -21.89 27.32
N ASN A 724 13.26 -21.78 27.10
CA ASN A 724 14.28 -22.05 28.10
C ASN A 724 14.77 -20.71 28.70
N GLN A 725 14.14 -20.22 29.74
CA GLN A 725 14.44 -18.97 30.48
C GLN A 725 15.85 -18.87 31.05
N ASN A 726 16.91 -19.00 30.29
CA ASN A 726 18.29 -18.82 30.77
C ASN A 726 19.09 -17.90 29.82
N GLY A 727 19.21 -16.63 30.20
CA GLY A 727 20.47 -15.88 30.09
C GLY A 727 20.92 -15.43 28.69
N THR A 728 20.05 -15.28 27.70
CA THR A 728 20.44 -14.63 26.43
C THR A 728 20.46 -13.11 26.66
N THR A 729 21.65 -12.50 26.58
CA THR A 729 21.79 -11.04 26.69
C THR A 729 21.06 -10.34 25.56
N MET A 730 20.44 -9.18 25.82
CA MET A 730 19.73 -8.34 24.81
C MET A 730 20.58 -8.10 23.55
N GLU A 731 21.87 -7.96 23.72
CA GLU A 731 22.86 -7.72 22.65
C GLU A 731 22.93 -8.87 21.62
N ASN A 732 22.77 -10.13 22.05
CA ASN A 732 22.73 -11.28 21.12
C ASN A 732 21.42 -11.35 20.30
N THR A 733 20.32 -10.86 20.86
CA THR A 733 19.01 -10.83 20.18
C THR A 733 18.99 -9.75 19.10
N GLU A 734 19.52 -8.56 19.39
CA GLU A 734 19.62 -7.46 18.41
C GLU A 734 20.54 -7.82 17.24
N ASN A 735 21.68 -8.47 17.52
CA ASN A 735 22.59 -8.92 16.47
C ASN A 735 21.94 -9.98 15.55
N LEU A 736 21.17 -10.89 16.11
CA LEU A 736 20.44 -11.90 15.33
C LEU A 736 19.37 -11.27 14.45
N GLU A 737 18.63 -10.29 14.96
CA GLU A 737 17.61 -9.55 14.19
C GLU A 737 18.25 -8.79 13.02
N GLN A 738 19.37 -8.11 13.24
CA GLN A 738 20.10 -7.42 12.18
C GLN A 738 20.58 -8.39 11.07
N GLN A 739 21.07 -9.57 11.45
CA GLN A 739 21.47 -10.59 10.49
C GLN A 739 20.28 -11.11 9.67
N VAL A 740 19.14 -11.36 10.32
CA VAL A 740 17.91 -11.78 9.64
C VAL A 740 17.44 -10.69 8.69
N ASP A 741 17.49 -9.42 9.09
CA ASP A 741 17.10 -8.29 8.23
C ASP A 741 17.99 -8.18 7.00
N GLN A 742 19.30 -8.34 7.14
CA GLN A 742 20.23 -8.31 6.03
C GLN A 742 19.98 -9.48 5.07
N GLU A 743 19.85 -10.69 5.57
CA GLU A 743 19.57 -11.87 4.73
C GLU A 743 18.20 -11.79 4.05
N MET A 744 17.19 -11.19 4.69
CA MET A 744 15.88 -10.91 4.08
C MET A 744 15.98 -9.92 2.93
N GLN A 745 16.81 -8.88 3.05
CA GLN A 745 17.08 -7.95 1.94
C GLN A 745 17.77 -8.65 0.77
N GLU A 746 18.75 -9.52 1.05
CA GLU A 746 19.43 -10.33 0.03
C GLU A 746 18.44 -11.28 -0.67
N LEU A 747 17.58 -11.94 0.08
CA LEU A 747 16.55 -12.83 -0.46
C LEU A 747 15.55 -12.03 -1.32
N ALA A 748 15.06 -10.89 -0.84
CA ALA A 748 14.18 -10.02 -1.59
C ALA A 748 14.82 -9.55 -2.90
N GLN A 749 16.09 -9.15 -2.88
CA GLN A 749 16.81 -8.76 -4.07
C GLN A 749 16.93 -9.91 -5.08
N CYS A 750 17.22 -11.14 -4.63
CA CYS A 750 17.26 -12.32 -5.51
C CYS A 750 15.89 -12.62 -6.12
N VAL A 751 14.82 -12.50 -5.33
CA VAL A 751 13.45 -12.78 -5.77
C VAL A 751 12.96 -11.75 -6.79
N PHE A 752 13.25 -10.46 -6.57
CA PHE A 752 12.77 -9.38 -7.42
C PHE A 752 13.62 -9.17 -8.68
N LYS A 753 14.88 -9.64 -8.71
CA LYS A 753 15.68 -9.56 -9.94
C LYS A 753 15.04 -10.34 -11.08
N SER A 754 14.77 -9.63 -12.17
CA SER A 754 14.28 -10.21 -13.42
C SER A 754 15.44 -10.89 -14.16
N ARG A 755 15.67 -12.18 -13.94
CA ARG A 755 16.56 -13.01 -14.79
C ARG A 755 15.94 -14.39 -14.96
N ASP A 756 16.02 -14.89 -16.19
CA ASP A 756 15.16 -15.94 -16.76
C ASP A 756 15.46 -17.39 -16.36
N ALA A 757 16.44 -17.63 -15.47
CA ALA A 757 16.83 -19.00 -15.11
C ALA A 757 15.84 -19.70 -14.17
N ILE A 758 15.07 -18.95 -13.37
CA ILE A 758 14.11 -19.48 -12.39
C ILE A 758 12.78 -18.76 -12.54
N SER A 759 11.68 -19.51 -12.52
CA SER A 759 10.35 -18.93 -12.64
C SER A 759 10.06 -17.95 -11.50
N ARG A 760 9.35 -16.84 -11.79
CA ARG A 760 8.92 -15.87 -10.78
C ARG A 760 8.16 -16.54 -9.63
N VAL A 761 7.32 -17.51 -9.92
CA VAL A 761 6.53 -18.24 -8.93
C VAL A 761 7.41 -19.06 -7.99
N THR A 762 8.44 -19.72 -8.51
CA THR A 762 9.44 -20.43 -7.69
C THR A 762 10.15 -19.46 -6.75
N LYS A 763 10.66 -18.32 -7.27
CA LYS A 763 11.30 -17.28 -6.46
C LYS A 763 10.37 -16.77 -5.35
N GLN A 764 9.11 -16.49 -5.70
CA GLN A 764 8.10 -16.07 -4.74
C GLN A 764 7.79 -17.14 -3.68
N THR A 765 7.87 -18.43 -4.01
CA THR A 765 7.65 -19.50 -3.04
C THR A 765 8.72 -19.49 -1.94
N PHE A 766 10.00 -19.28 -2.28
CA PHE A 766 11.06 -19.09 -1.28
C PHE A 766 10.75 -17.93 -0.34
N LEU A 767 10.36 -16.79 -0.90
CA LEU A 767 10.01 -15.60 -0.12
C LEU A 767 8.78 -15.83 0.78
N HIS A 768 7.74 -16.47 0.26
CA HIS A 768 6.51 -16.74 1.01
C HIS A 768 6.76 -17.66 2.19
N VAL A 769 7.55 -18.73 1.99
CA VAL A 769 7.92 -19.63 3.08
C VAL A 769 8.73 -18.87 4.14
N THR A 770 9.74 -18.12 3.73
CA THR A 770 10.58 -17.34 4.66
C THR A 770 9.77 -16.30 5.44
N ARG A 771 8.89 -15.54 4.75
CA ARG A 771 8.01 -14.56 5.42
C ARG A 771 7.05 -15.23 6.40
N SER A 772 6.60 -16.46 6.14
CA SER A 772 5.79 -17.20 7.11
C SER A 772 6.52 -17.49 8.41
N TYR A 773 7.81 -17.84 8.35
CA TYR A 773 8.64 -18.01 9.55
C TYR A 773 8.85 -16.66 10.28
N CYS A 774 9.12 -15.58 9.54
CA CYS A 774 9.23 -14.24 10.14
C CYS A 774 7.91 -13.83 10.82
N TYR A 775 6.77 -14.07 10.18
CA TYR A 775 5.45 -13.77 10.71
C TYR A 775 5.17 -14.53 12.01
N VAL A 776 5.45 -15.83 12.05
CA VAL A 776 5.28 -16.66 13.27
C VAL A 776 6.20 -16.19 14.39
N ALA A 777 7.44 -15.83 14.08
CA ALA A 777 8.41 -15.32 15.07
C ALA A 777 8.06 -13.93 15.60
N HIS A 778 7.34 -13.13 14.81
CA HIS A 778 6.93 -11.77 15.15
C HIS A 778 5.60 -11.72 15.91
N SER A 779 4.68 -12.65 15.63
CA SER A 779 3.29 -12.62 16.10
C SER A 779 3.08 -13.49 17.32
N SER A 780 2.27 -13.00 18.29
CA SER A 780 1.82 -13.86 19.40
C SER A 780 0.83 -14.92 18.91
N PRO A 781 0.67 -16.05 19.63
CA PRO A 781 -0.35 -17.04 19.30
C PRO A 781 -1.75 -16.46 19.16
N GLU A 782 -2.12 -15.51 20.01
CA GLU A 782 -3.43 -14.83 19.99
C GLU A 782 -3.60 -13.95 18.75
N THR A 783 -2.53 -13.29 18.31
CA THR A 783 -2.51 -12.51 17.07
C THR A 783 -2.73 -13.41 15.87
N ILE A 784 -2.04 -14.56 15.81
CA ILE A 784 -2.21 -15.53 14.72
C ILE A 784 -3.66 -16.04 14.69
N ASP A 785 -4.22 -16.40 15.83
CA ASP A 785 -5.59 -16.90 15.93
C ASP A 785 -6.63 -15.84 15.54
N SER A 786 -6.39 -14.57 15.92
CA SER A 786 -7.20 -13.43 15.46
C SER A 786 -7.12 -13.24 13.94
N HIS A 787 -5.93 -13.33 13.34
CA HIS A 787 -5.78 -13.24 11.88
C HIS A 787 -6.43 -14.43 11.16
N ILE A 788 -6.37 -15.64 11.70
CA ILE A 788 -7.08 -16.81 11.18
C ILE A 788 -8.60 -16.53 11.16
N SER A 789 -9.15 -16.02 12.27
CA SER A 789 -10.57 -15.65 12.36
C SER A 789 -10.95 -14.65 11.27
N LYS A 790 -10.23 -13.53 11.20
CA LYS A 790 -10.48 -12.45 10.23
C LYS A 790 -10.36 -12.89 8.78
N VAL A 791 -9.33 -13.66 8.45
CA VAL A 791 -9.00 -13.99 7.05
C VAL A 791 -9.87 -15.15 6.53
N ILE A 792 -10.20 -16.12 7.36
CA ILE A 792 -10.90 -17.34 6.89
C ILE A 792 -12.38 -17.34 7.25
N PHE A 793 -12.75 -16.86 8.44
CA PHE A 793 -14.08 -17.09 9.00
C PHE A 793 -14.97 -15.85 9.07
N GLU A 794 -14.43 -14.67 9.36
CA GLU A 794 -15.22 -13.44 9.41
C GLU A 794 -15.53 -12.93 8.00
N ASP A 795 -16.80 -12.82 7.67
CA ASP A 795 -17.24 -12.37 6.35
C ASP A 795 -16.75 -10.93 6.08
N VAL A 796 -16.42 -10.66 4.83
CA VAL A 796 -16.03 -9.32 4.36
C VAL A 796 -17.30 -8.52 4.12
N VAL A 797 -17.56 -7.51 4.94
CA VAL A 797 -18.74 -6.63 4.89
C VAL A 797 -18.51 -5.46 3.94
#